data_26d63b3d31e9ecf93e7c5f9c82ee20b7
#
_entry.id   26d63b3d31e9ecf93e7c5f9c82ee20b7
#
_cell.length_a   1.000
_cell.length_b   1.000
_cell.length_c   1.000
_cell.angle_alpha   90.00
_cell.angle_beta   90.00
_cell.angle_gamma   90.00
#
_symmetry.space_group_name_H-M   'P 1'
#
loop_
_entity.id
_entity.type
_entity.pdbx_description
1 polymer ?
#
loop_
_entity_poly.entity_id
_entity_poly.type
_entity_poly.pdbx_seq_one_letter_code
_entity_poly.pdbx_strand_id
1 'polypeptide(L)'
;MNRNRKRLVSAAMAAAMVLGSCMTAGANGAVTSNEVTEREARNSDVSMNLATQGMVLLQNKNNVLPMAAQGSVAVFGTGAQRTVKGGTGSGDVNQRETVSVAEGFENAGYKVTTGSYIAAYEEAQKAAEEASGNSWWSAPRAEEIEVTDEMLEESKADGTDTAVYVLGRIAGEGADRTVTPGDYELTDLEKANLEKIAANFDKVVVVINAGGAVDTKFVGEIEGIDSVVVMGQAGQRGGDALVKVLNGEVTPSGKLTATWPVNYSDVADAKYWGANDGDIDQEDYFDGIYVGYRYFDTFNVTPAYEFGYGLSYTDFDVKVDSVEADADQVTVTVTVTNTGDTYSGKEVVQIYFSAPDGELEKPYQELAAFGKTDELAPGESQTLKISYKTTEMSSYSTERAAYILEAGDYVVRVGDSSRNTQVGAVITLDETAVTEQLSNQLHPDEEIEELSKEGVTPYSYEGEADEIAAAERIALAAADIETVDNASPYDDENVTAYVSDTTETEYLNENLGYTLTGKYHDHPDYSEIVEKLAGDFSQSTLKDVYDGTITMEEFVSGLTVSQMADIVIGGNKLPSANGQSAGAASENASDISDGTMIGAQANAVSGAAGETAGIYIESKKIPNIVLADGPAGLRITQEEEREDGTYYQFCTAFPSGTVMTQSWDVEAMETLGKAVGEELLEYGVTLWLAPGMNIQKNALCGRNFEYYSEDPYLSGMMGISETQGVQSHPGIGVTIKHFYGNSQEDNRNAVNNTISERASREIYLKQFEMVVKGAAPMSIMSSYNVNNSIPDADDYDLLTDVTRGEWGFDGLIMTDWGGGQSTPSISMHAGNDLIMPGSSVEDITIRAFTDEEPVFGEDDIYPQVTVGQGWFGPSAKTAWGEFVLDANGSVTIEKTVATADYEAAVRPAIVDGQEAEVAVSELIAALGDAVTVTTDGDNTTIVYKGDYKDNNISLGDLQKSTANILKVVMASNQFAALFDDVEAVSYTEARADKLETYLTIEKQ
;
A
#
# COMPACT_ATOMS: atom_id res chain seq x y z
N MET A 1 4.98 -28.82 -35.22
CA MET A 1 5.59 -27.76 -36.05
C MET A 1 5.01 -26.35 -35.78
N ASN A 2 4.15 -26.18 -34.79
CA ASN A 2 3.50 -24.86 -34.52
C ASN A 2 4.02 -24.10 -33.30
N ARG A 3 4.81 -24.72 -32.43
CA ARG A 3 5.36 -24.02 -31.23
C ARG A 3 6.49 -23.03 -31.57
N ASN A 4 7.27 -23.30 -32.58
CA ASN A 4 8.40 -22.42 -32.96
C ASN A 4 8.00 -21.19 -33.81
N ARG A 5 6.78 -21.17 -34.37
CA ARG A 5 6.27 -19.98 -35.07
C ARG A 5 5.67 -18.93 -34.11
N LYS A 6 5.09 -19.34 -33.01
CA LYS A 6 4.58 -18.39 -32.00
C LYS A 6 5.70 -17.69 -31.23
N ARG A 7 6.79 -18.41 -30.92
CA ARG A 7 7.98 -17.81 -30.30
C ARG A 7 8.73 -16.83 -31.23
N LEU A 8 8.74 -17.07 -32.53
CA LEU A 8 9.35 -16.15 -33.50
C LEU A 8 8.49 -14.89 -33.73
N VAL A 9 7.18 -14.94 -33.59
CA VAL A 9 6.30 -13.78 -33.74
C VAL A 9 6.33 -12.92 -32.47
N SER A 10 6.40 -13.52 -31.29
CA SER A 10 6.56 -12.78 -30.02
C SER A 10 7.93 -12.10 -29.92
N ALA A 11 9.00 -12.79 -30.33
CA ALA A 11 10.35 -12.19 -30.37
C ALA A 11 10.48 -11.09 -31.45
N ALA A 12 9.71 -11.18 -32.53
CA ALA A 12 9.72 -10.14 -33.59
C ALA A 12 8.88 -8.91 -33.21
N MET A 13 7.83 -9.07 -32.37
CA MET A 13 7.09 -7.93 -31.81
C MET A 13 7.88 -7.24 -30.68
N ALA A 14 8.53 -7.99 -29.79
CA ALA A 14 9.41 -7.41 -28.78
C ALA A 14 10.60 -6.65 -29.42
N ALA A 15 11.23 -7.23 -30.48
CA ALA A 15 12.29 -6.55 -31.19
C ALA A 15 11.83 -5.34 -32.03
N ALA A 16 10.54 -5.28 -32.42
CA ALA A 16 9.99 -4.12 -33.15
C ALA A 16 9.59 -2.96 -32.23
N MET A 17 9.26 -3.24 -30.94
CA MET A 17 9.05 -2.21 -29.94
C MET A 17 10.35 -1.59 -29.42
N VAL A 18 11.45 -2.37 -29.36
CA VAL A 18 12.78 -1.88 -28.95
C VAL A 18 13.48 -1.06 -30.05
N LEU A 19 13.10 -1.21 -31.31
CA LEU A 19 13.71 -0.47 -32.42
C LEU A 19 13.03 0.87 -32.79
N GLY A 20 11.95 1.22 -32.04
CA GLY A 20 11.23 2.49 -32.23
C GLY A 20 11.66 3.63 -31.32
N SER A 21 12.47 3.38 -30.30
CA SER A 21 12.82 4.37 -29.28
C SER A 21 14.31 4.44 -28.96
N CYS A 22 15.17 4.47 -29.99
CA CYS A 22 16.48 5.11 -29.82
C CYS A 22 16.28 6.62 -29.86
N MET A 23 15.69 7.18 -28.81
CA MET A 23 15.81 8.59 -28.48
C MET A 23 16.99 8.76 -27.52
N THR A 24 17.82 9.70 -27.85
CA THR A 24 18.98 10.16 -27.10
C THR A 24 18.65 10.29 -25.60
N ALA A 25 19.51 9.74 -24.76
CA ALA A 25 19.49 9.96 -23.31
C ALA A 25 19.31 11.47 -23.02
N GLY A 26 18.15 11.82 -22.44
CA GLY A 26 17.83 13.21 -22.10
C GLY A 26 16.36 13.63 -22.20
N ALA A 27 15.43 12.73 -22.56
CA ALA A 27 14.02 13.05 -22.53
C ALA A 27 13.24 11.91 -21.80
N ASN A 28 12.90 12.13 -20.56
CA ASN A 28 11.95 11.35 -19.79
C ASN A 28 10.61 11.35 -20.52
N GLY A 29 10.25 10.40 -21.35
CA GLY A 29 8.99 10.14 -22.03
C GLY A 29 7.95 11.28 -22.25
N ALA A 30 8.12 12.41 -21.57
CA ALA A 30 7.29 13.59 -21.70
C ALA A 30 7.34 14.14 -23.12
N VAL A 31 6.20 14.35 -23.73
CA VAL A 31 6.07 14.80 -25.12
C VAL A 31 5.65 16.27 -25.19
N THR A 32 6.09 16.96 -26.26
CA THR A 32 5.73 18.37 -26.50
C THR A 32 4.39 18.54 -27.23
N SER A 33 3.69 17.45 -27.53
CA SER A 33 2.35 17.47 -28.13
C SER A 33 1.30 17.07 -27.11
N ASN A 34 0.24 17.87 -27.01
CA ASN A 34 -0.93 17.57 -26.19
C ASN A 34 -1.95 16.64 -26.90
N GLU A 35 -1.56 15.95 -27.96
CA GLU A 35 -2.41 14.96 -28.62
C GLU A 35 -2.41 13.64 -27.84
N VAL A 36 -3.56 12.96 -27.77
CA VAL A 36 -3.69 11.65 -27.12
C VAL A 36 -2.79 10.64 -27.82
N THR A 37 -1.91 9.98 -27.10
CA THR A 37 -1.03 8.95 -27.64
C THR A 37 -1.75 7.61 -27.79
N GLU A 38 -1.17 6.68 -28.59
CA GLU A 38 -1.72 5.32 -28.73
C GLU A 38 -1.71 4.57 -27.38
N ARG A 39 -0.71 4.79 -26.53
CA ARG A 39 -0.65 4.20 -25.18
C ARG A 39 -1.78 4.76 -24.30
N GLU A 40 -1.96 6.10 -24.25
CA GLU A 40 -3.04 6.71 -23.47
C GLU A 40 -4.41 6.17 -23.88
N ALA A 41 -4.69 6.10 -25.19
CA ALA A 41 -5.97 5.57 -25.69
C ALA A 41 -6.18 4.11 -25.27
N ARG A 42 -5.15 3.27 -25.45
CA ARG A 42 -5.21 1.85 -25.07
C ARG A 42 -5.41 1.67 -23.56
N ASN A 43 -4.63 2.35 -22.72
CA ASN A 43 -4.71 2.21 -21.27
C ASN A 43 -6.03 2.79 -20.73
N SER A 44 -6.56 3.86 -21.34
CA SER A 44 -7.91 4.36 -21.05
C SER A 44 -8.99 3.29 -21.28
N ASP A 45 -8.91 2.54 -22.39
CA ASP A 45 -9.82 1.43 -22.66
C ASP A 45 -9.59 0.25 -21.71
N VAL A 46 -8.35 -0.05 -21.33
CA VAL A 46 -8.02 -1.05 -20.30
C VAL A 46 -8.66 -0.65 -18.98
N SER A 47 -8.46 0.59 -18.51
CA SER A 47 -9.08 1.11 -17.28
C SER A 47 -10.60 0.94 -17.28
N MET A 48 -11.29 1.32 -18.36
CA MET A 48 -12.73 1.14 -18.50
C MET A 48 -13.16 -0.34 -18.40
N ASN A 49 -12.46 -1.22 -19.11
CA ASN A 49 -12.82 -2.65 -19.12
C ASN A 49 -12.57 -3.32 -17.77
N LEU A 50 -11.49 -2.95 -17.06
CA LEU A 50 -11.21 -3.43 -15.71
C LEU A 50 -12.28 -2.95 -14.72
N ALA A 51 -12.69 -1.69 -14.82
CA ALA A 51 -13.75 -1.13 -13.97
C ALA A 51 -15.07 -1.92 -14.05
N THR A 52 -15.45 -2.40 -15.26
CA THR A 52 -16.68 -3.18 -15.41
C THR A 52 -16.66 -4.51 -14.64
N GLN A 53 -15.49 -5.08 -14.41
CA GLN A 53 -15.33 -6.39 -13.75
C GLN A 53 -15.40 -6.30 -12.21
N GLY A 54 -15.09 -5.12 -11.65
CA GLY A 54 -15.11 -4.89 -10.21
C GLY A 54 -16.42 -4.30 -9.68
N MET A 55 -17.38 -3.94 -10.54
CA MET A 55 -18.68 -3.43 -10.09
C MET A 55 -19.54 -4.54 -9.51
N VAL A 56 -20.12 -4.30 -8.33
CA VAL A 56 -20.91 -5.30 -7.59
C VAL A 56 -22.38 -4.97 -7.60
N LEU A 57 -23.22 -5.88 -8.07
CA LEU A 57 -24.68 -5.77 -8.01
C LEU A 57 -25.17 -6.30 -6.66
N LEU A 58 -25.64 -5.41 -5.76
CA LEU A 58 -26.12 -5.80 -4.45
C LEU A 58 -27.61 -6.18 -4.44
N GLN A 59 -28.40 -5.55 -5.30
CA GLN A 59 -29.84 -5.79 -5.38
C GLN A 59 -30.35 -5.53 -6.80
N ASN A 60 -31.29 -6.36 -7.28
CA ASN A 60 -32.01 -6.14 -8.55
C ASN A 60 -33.45 -6.65 -8.47
N LYS A 61 -34.29 -5.92 -7.74
CA LYS A 61 -35.73 -6.25 -7.66
C LYS A 61 -36.41 -6.04 -8.99
N ASN A 62 -37.37 -6.89 -9.29
CA ASN A 62 -38.17 -6.81 -10.51
C ASN A 62 -37.41 -6.84 -11.84
N ASN A 63 -36.11 -7.21 -11.78
CA ASN A 63 -35.20 -7.22 -12.94
C ASN A 63 -35.22 -5.87 -13.68
N VAL A 64 -35.12 -4.74 -12.96
CA VAL A 64 -35.06 -3.42 -13.57
C VAL A 64 -33.74 -3.17 -14.29
N LEU A 65 -32.72 -3.87 -13.90
CA LEU A 65 -31.47 -4.00 -14.64
C LEU A 65 -31.42 -5.36 -15.37
N PRO A 66 -30.81 -5.40 -16.57
CA PRO A 66 -30.23 -4.27 -17.28
C PRO A 66 -31.33 -3.33 -17.88
N MET A 67 -30.94 -2.05 -17.99
CA MET A 67 -31.76 -1.02 -18.63
C MET A 67 -31.87 -1.26 -20.14
N ALA A 68 -32.86 -0.68 -20.78
CA ALA A 68 -32.90 -0.65 -22.25
C ALA A 68 -31.66 0.09 -22.79
N ALA A 69 -31.04 -0.43 -23.83
CA ALA A 69 -29.75 0.07 -24.37
C ALA A 69 -29.78 1.52 -24.91
N GLN A 70 -30.96 2.14 -25.02
CA GLN A 70 -31.15 3.53 -25.44
C GLN A 70 -32.44 4.08 -24.83
N GLY A 71 -32.51 5.38 -24.67
CA GLY A 71 -33.69 6.05 -24.12
C GLY A 71 -33.38 7.35 -23.43
N SER A 72 -34.19 7.70 -22.47
CA SER A 72 -33.93 8.81 -21.55
C SER A 72 -33.75 8.31 -20.13
N VAL A 73 -32.93 8.99 -19.36
CA VAL A 73 -32.59 8.64 -17.97
C VAL A 73 -32.51 9.91 -17.13
N ALA A 74 -32.97 9.84 -15.90
CA ALA A 74 -32.82 10.89 -14.91
C ALA A 74 -31.63 10.54 -13.98
N VAL A 75 -30.57 11.34 -13.96
CA VAL A 75 -29.37 11.10 -13.16
C VAL A 75 -29.27 12.13 -12.06
N PHE A 76 -29.28 11.70 -10.82
CA PHE A 76 -29.23 12.53 -9.61
C PHE A 76 -28.08 12.12 -8.69
N GLY A 77 -27.88 12.86 -7.63
CA GLY A 77 -26.91 12.59 -6.57
C GLY A 77 -25.57 13.26 -6.80
N THR A 78 -24.83 13.37 -5.74
CA THR A 78 -23.55 14.11 -5.72
C THR A 78 -22.50 13.53 -6.69
N GLY A 79 -22.56 12.23 -7.00
CA GLY A 79 -21.69 11.53 -7.96
C GLY A 79 -22.13 11.62 -9.42
N ALA A 80 -23.30 12.19 -9.72
CA ALA A 80 -23.86 12.21 -11.09
C ALA A 80 -22.94 12.89 -12.11
N GLN A 81 -22.52 14.13 -11.82
CA GLN A 81 -21.63 14.93 -12.65
C GLN A 81 -20.20 14.96 -12.09
N ARG A 82 -20.07 14.85 -10.77
CA ARG A 82 -18.79 14.84 -10.07
C ARG A 82 -18.49 13.43 -9.55
N THR A 83 -18.38 12.50 -10.47
CA THR A 83 -18.06 11.11 -10.17
C THR A 83 -16.70 10.99 -9.50
N VAL A 84 -16.63 10.27 -8.39
CA VAL A 84 -15.39 10.03 -7.65
C VAL A 84 -14.61 8.92 -8.36
N LYS A 85 -13.49 9.29 -8.97
CA LYS A 85 -12.63 8.38 -9.73
C LYS A 85 -11.69 7.55 -8.88
N GLY A 86 -11.23 8.11 -7.75
CA GLY A 86 -10.23 7.57 -6.83
C GLY A 86 -10.21 8.36 -5.53
N GLY A 87 -9.38 7.94 -4.57
CA GLY A 87 -9.17 8.65 -3.32
C GLY A 87 -8.30 9.90 -3.46
N THR A 88 -8.09 10.60 -2.35
CA THR A 88 -7.20 11.78 -2.26
C THR A 88 -5.82 11.40 -1.71
N GLY A 89 -4.89 12.35 -1.75
CA GLY A 89 -3.53 12.13 -1.26
C GLY A 89 -2.63 11.45 -2.29
N SER A 90 -1.75 10.56 -1.86
CA SER A 90 -0.83 9.81 -2.72
C SER A 90 -1.54 8.91 -3.75
N GLY A 91 -2.78 8.51 -3.45
CA GLY A 91 -3.62 7.71 -4.35
C GLY A 91 -4.33 8.48 -5.46
N ASP A 92 -4.20 9.82 -5.51
CA ASP A 92 -4.82 10.63 -6.56
C ASP A 92 -3.96 10.66 -7.83
N VAL A 93 -4.50 10.21 -8.95
CA VAL A 93 -3.79 10.15 -10.24
C VAL A 93 -4.09 11.39 -11.08
N ASN A 94 -3.09 11.92 -11.75
CA ASN A 94 -3.20 13.05 -12.66
C ASN A 94 -3.47 12.57 -14.09
N GLN A 95 -4.73 12.23 -14.38
CA GLN A 95 -5.17 11.78 -15.71
C GLN A 95 -5.62 12.99 -16.58
N ARG A 96 -5.70 12.78 -17.88
CA ARG A 96 -6.14 13.81 -18.85
C ARG A 96 -7.60 14.23 -18.64
N GLU A 97 -8.49 13.28 -18.41
CA GLU A 97 -9.93 13.51 -18.30
C GLU A 97 -10.58 12.49 -17.36
N THR A 98 -11.73 12.82 -16.85
CA THR A 98 -12.60 11.89 -16.11
C THR A 98 -13.97 11.92 -16.72
N VAL A 99 -14.54 10.76 -17.02
CA VAL A 99 -15.91 10.61 -17.53
C VAL A 99 -16.86 10.41 -16.36
N SER A 100 -17.73 11.39 -16.13
CA SER A 100 -18.78 11.31 -15.11
C SER A 100 -19.89 10.31 -15.50
N VAL A 101 -20.72 9.92 -14.53
CA VAL A 101 -21.87 9.04 -14.81
C VAL A 101 -22.83 9.67 -15.80
N ALA A 102 -23.11 10.97 -15.68
CA ALA A 102 -23.99 11.67 -16.62
C ALA A 102 -23.41 11.66 -18.04
N GLU A 103 -22.10 11.96 -18.19
CA GLU A 103 -21.40 11.89 -19.48
C GLU A 103 -21.36 10.46 -20.05
N GLY A 104 -21.17 9.44 -19.19
CA GLY A 104 -21.20 8.03 -19.60
C GLY A 104 -22.55 7.65 -20.24
N PHE A 105 -23.68 8.12 -19.67
CA PHE A 105 -24.98 7.94 -20.31
C PHE A 105 -25.11 8.67 -21.65
N GLU A 106 -24.61 9.91 -21.73
CA GLU A 106 -24.62 10.66 -23.01
C GLU A 106 -23.74 9.98 -24.06
N ASN A 107 -22.55 9.49 -23.67
CA ASN A 107 -21.63 8.76 -24.54
C ASN A 107 -22.28 7.47 -25.09
N ALA A 108 -23.06 6.77 -24.27
CA ALA A 108 -23.83 5.59 -24.67
C ALA A 108 -25.11 5.93 -25.47
N GLY A 109 -25.39 7.22 -25.71
CA GLY A 109 -26.49 7.68 -26.52
C GLY A 109 -27.84 7.84 -25.80
N TYR A 110 -27.81 7.84 -24.45
CA TYR A 110 -29.03 8.20 -23.67
C TYR A 110 -29.20 9.71 -23.63
N LYS A 111 -30.45 10.13 -23.45
CA LYS A 111 -30.75 11.50 -23.12
C LYS A 111 -30.84 11.67 -21.61
N VAL A 112 -29.91 12.40 -21.01
CA VAL A 112 -29.98 12.80 -19.62
C VAL A 112 -31.00 13.92 -19.46
N THR A 113 -32.02 13.72 -18.59
CA THR A 113 -33.17 14.62 -18.43
C THR A 113 -33.09 15.49 -17.17
N THR A 114 -31.99 15.48 -16.45
CA THR A 114 -31.76 16.21 -15.18
C THR A 114 -30.88 17.45 -15.36
N GLY A 115 -30.95 18.13 -16.50
CA GLY A 115 -30.03 19.23 -16.82
C GLY A 115 -30.08 20.39 -15.81
N SER A 116 -31.25 20.76 -15.28
CA SER A 116 -31.35 21.82 -14.26
C SER A 116 -30.78 21.42 -12.91
N TYR A 117 -30.94 20.15 -12.50
CA TYR A 117 -30.33 19.62 -11.29
C TYR A 117 -28.81 19.64 -11.42
N ILE A 118 -28.27 19.07 -12.51
CA ILE A 118 -26.82 19.03 -12.75
C ILE A 118 -26.22 20.45 -12.74
N ALA A 119 -26.85 21.41 -13.42
CA ALA A 119 -26.38 22.78 -13.45
C ALA A 119 -26.38 23.44 -12.06
N ALA A 120 -27.42 23.20 -11.25
CA ALA A 120 -27.49 23.73 -9.90
C ALA A 120 -26.44 23.11 -8.96
N TYR A 121 -26.16 21.80 -9.10
CA TYR A 121 -25.12 21.13 -8.35
C TYR A 121 -23.71 21.63 -8.73
N GLU A 122 -23.47 21.89 -10.03
CA GLU A 122 -22.20 22.50 -10.48
C GLU A 122 -21.98 23.91 -9.92
N GLU A 123 -23.04 24.71 -9.76
CA GLU A 123 -22.92 26.02 -9.08
C GLU A 123 -22.58 25.85 -7.59
N ALA A 124 -23.17 24.89 -6.90
CA ALA A 124 -22.87 24.57 -5.51
C ALA A 124 -21.42 24.06 -5.35
N GLN A 125 -20.98 23.18 -6.23
CA GLN A 125 -19.62 22.62 -6.25
C GLN A 125 -18.59 23.74 -6.46
N LYS A 126 -18.80 24.62 -7.42
CA LYS A 126 -17.91 25.75 -7.65
C LYS A 126 -17.83 26.68 -6.43
N ALA A 127 -18.94 26.89 -5.74
CA ALA A 127 -18.95 27.70 -4.52
C ALA A 127 -18.18 27.01 -3.38
N ALA A 128 -18.25 25.69 -3.26
CA ALA A 128 -17.48 24.92 -2.29
C ALA A 128 -15.98 24.96 -2.60
N GLU A 129 -15.59 24.83 -3.88
CA GLU A 129 -14.20 24.94 -4.33
C GLU A 129 -13.63 26.35 -4.06
N GLU A 130 -14.40 27.42 -4.34
CA GLU A 130 -14.00 28.79 -4.05
C GLU A 130 -13.86 29.06 -2.55
N ALA A 131 -14.68 28.43 -1.71
CA ALA A 131 -14.66 28.61 -0.26
C ALA A 131 -13.52 27.89 0.44
N SER A 132 -13.10 26.74 -0.07
CA SER A 132 -12.06 25.88 0.56
C SER A 132 -10.64 26.39 0.36
N GLY A 133 -10.39 27.23 -0.64
CA GLY A 133 -9.06 27.57 -1.11
C GLY A 133 -8.36 26.35 -1.75
N ASN A 134 -7.18 26.60 -2.32
CA ASN A 134 -6.36 25.52 -2.89
C ASN A 134 -5.70 24.72 -1.75
N SER A 135 -6.40 23.76 -1.18
CA SER A 135 -5.82 22.78 -0.26
C SER A 135 -5.41 21.53 -1.02
N TRP A 136 -4.17 21.15 -0.90
CA TRP A 136 -3.60 19.95 -1.55
C TRP A 136 -4.18 18.64 -1.00
N TRP A 137 -4.66 18.66 0.25
CA TRP A 137 -5.17 17.49 0.97
C TRP A 137 -6.68 17.32 0.91
N SER A 138 -7.42 18.30 0.37
CA SER A 138 -8.88 18.20 0.33
C SER A 138 -9.41 18.50 -1.07
N ALA A 139 -10.16 17.56 -1.61
CA ALA A 139 -11.04 17.81 -2.74
C ALA A 139 -12.39 18.28 -2.18
N PRO A 140 -12.66 19.60 -2.10
CA PRO A 140 -13.91 20.08 -1.56
C PRO A 140 -15.08 19.58 -2.40
N ARG A 141 -16.07 19.01 -1.74
CA ARG A 141 -17.27 18.52 -2.36
C ARG A 141 -18.46 19.28 -1.84
N ALA A 142 -19.34 19.75 -2.73
CA ALA A 142 -20.60 20.32 -2.33
C ALA A 142 -21.48 19.26 -1.67
N GLU A 143 -22.20 19.66 -0.63
CA GLU A 143 -23.27 18.84 -0.09
C GLU A 143 -24.37 18.62 -1.15
N GLU A 144 -25.21 17.61 -0.93
CA GLU A 144 -26.37 17.36 -1.76
C GLU A 144 -27.28 18.60 -1.82
N ILE A 145 -27.95 18.81 -2.96
CA ILE A 145 -28.92 19.89 -3.16
C ILE A 145 -30.35 19.34 -3.23
N GLU A 146 -31.33 20.15 -2.86
CA GLU A 146 -32.75 19.74 -2.93
C GLU A 146 -33.19 19.48 -4.38
N VAL A 147 -33.75 18.30 -4.62
CA VAL A 147 -34.48 18.01 -5.86
C VAL A 147 -35.85 18.71 -5.80
N THR A 148 -35.95 19.87 -6.41
CA THR A 148 -37.21 20.65 -6.44
C THR A 148 -38.32 19.98 -7.26
N ASP A 149 -39.56 20.42 -7.11
CA ASP A 149 -40.66 19.87 -7.91
C ASP A 149 -40.48 20.20 -9.40
N GLU A 150 -39.90 21.37 -9.71
CA GLU A 150 -39.60 21.78 -11.08
C GLU A 150 -38.52 20.89 -11.70
N MET A 151 -37.46 20.58 -10.98
CA MET A 151 -36.43 19.66 -11.44
C MET A 151 -36.98 18.26 -11.67
N LEU A 152 -37.87 17.81 -10.78
CA LEU A 152 -38.48 16.50 -10.87
C LEU A 152 -39.43 16.41 -12.10
N GLU A 153 -40.21 17.44 -12.38
CA GLU A 153 -41.06 17.49 -13.57
C GLU A 153 -40.25 17.54 -14.89
N GLU A 154 -39.12 18.27 -14.89
CA GLU A 154 -38.19 18.28 -16.03
C GLU A 154 -37.58 16.90 -16.25
N SER A 155 -37.18 16.21 -15.17
CA SER A 155 -36.55 14.90 -15.25
C SER A 155 -37.41 13.79 -15.82
N LYS A 156 -38.74 13.99 -15.83
CA LYS A 156 -39.72 13.08 -16.48
C LYS A 156 -39.96 13.38 -17.97
N ALA A 157 -39.19 14.34 -18.51
CA ALA A 157 -39.32 14.66 -19.95
C ALA A 157 -39.10 13.41 -20.82
N ASP A 158 -39.72 13.43 -22.01
CA ASP A 158 -39.64 12.35 -23.00
C ASP A 158 -40.13 10.98 -22.51
N GLY A 159 -40.87 10.94 -21.41
CA GLY A 159 -41.39 9.70 -20.83
C GLY A 159 -40.36 8.90 -20.05
N THR A 160 -39.37 9.58 -19.48
CA THR A 160 -38.36 8.98 -18.61
C THR A 160 -38.99 8.26 -17.41
N ASP A 161 -38.80 6.97 -17.31
CA ASP A 161 -39.35 6.09 -16.28
C ASP A 161 -38.27 5.59 -15.27
N THR A 162 -37.01 5.83 -15.58
CA THR A 162 -35.86 5.33 -14.82
C THR A 162 -35.07 6.48 -14.25
N ALA A 163 -34.81 6.43 -12.95
CA ALA A 163 -33.91 7.31 -12.23
C ALA A 163 -32.67 6.55 -11.74
N VAL A 164 -31.49 7.16 -11.87
CA VAL A 164 -30.21 6.68 -11.31
C VAL A 164 -29.74 7.72 -10.30
N TYR A 165 -29.61 7.33 -9.05
CA TYR A 165 -29.09 8.17 -7.97
C TYR A 165 -27.65 7.75 -7.62
N VAL A 166 -26.69 8.62 -7.82
CA VAL A 166 -25.27 8.35 -7.61
C VAL A 166 -24.81 8.94 -6.29
N LEU A 167 -24.66 8.09 -5.28
CA LEU A 167 -24.20 8.44 -3.95
C LEU A 167 -22.66 8.54 -3.97
N GLY A 168 -22.11 9.75 -4.07
CA GLY A 168 -20.69 9.99 -4.09
C GLY A 168 -20.12 10.20 -2.69
N ARG A 169 -19.04 9.49 -2.35
CA ARG A 169 -18.26 9.67 -1.11
C ARG A 169 -16.78 9.73 -1.44
N ILE A 170 -16.07 10.68 -0.81
CA ILE A 170 -14.62 10.80 -0.91
C ILE A 170 -14.01 10.23 0.36
N ALA A 171 -12.95 9.48 0.20
CA ALA A 171 -12.04 9.05 1.24
C ALA A 171 -10.61 9.22 0.73
N GLY A 172 -9.62 9.22 1.60
CA GLY A 172 -8.25 9.39 1.18
C GLY A 172 -7.27 9.39 2.33
N GLU A 173 -6.04 9.63 1.98
CA GLU A 173 -4.92 9.67 2.89
C GLU A 173 -5.00 10.83 3.89
N GLY A 174 -4.59 10.56 5.13
CA GLY A 174 -4.43 11.53 6.21
C GLY A 174 -5.67 11.81 7.04
N ALA A 175 -6.81 11.14 6.78
CA ALA A 175 -8.00 11.23 7.61
C ALA A 175 -8.90 10.01 7.43
N ASP A 176 -9.44 9.51 8.52
CA ASP A 176 -10.44 8.47 8.51
C ASP A 176 -11.84 9.02 8.23
N ARG A 177 -12.73 8.12 7.81
CA ARG A 177 -14.14 8.38 7.64
C ARG A 177 -14.85 8.39 8.98
N THR A 178 -16.03 8.97 9.04
CA THR A 178 -16.81 9.11 10.26
C THR A 178 -18.20 8.49 10.13
N VAL A 179 -18.73 7.96 11.24
CA VAL A 179 -20.14 7.51 11.30
C VAL A 179 -21.05 8.73 11.43
N THR A 180 -21.10 9.53 10.38
CA THR A 180 -21.93 10.76 10.34
C THR A 180 -22.66 10.89 9.03
N PRO A 181 -23.80 11.65 9.01
CA PRO A 181 -24.51 11.97 7.78
C PRO A 181 -23.61 12.71 6.76
N GLY A 182 -23.59 12.20 5.55
CA GLY A 182 -22.77 12.75 4.44
C GLY A 182 -21.44 12.02 4.25
N ASP A 183 -21.07 11.14 5.14
CA ASP A 183 -19.92 10.23 5.01
C ASP A 183 -20.39 8.76 5.03
N TYR A 184 -20.32 8.08 6.17
CA TYR A 184 -20.80 6.69 6.25
C TYR A 184 -22.34 6.61 6.10
N GLU A 185 -23.07 7.52 6.71
CA GLU A 185 -24.53 7.58 6.67
C GLU A 185 -25.04 8.56 5.59
N LEU A 186 -26.30 8.39 5.16
CA LEU A 186 -26.97 9.38 4.33
C LEU A 186 -27.33 10.63 5.15
N THR A 187 -27.24 11.81 4.53
CA THR A 187 -27.82 13.02 5.08
C THR A 187 -29.35 12.96 5.02
N ASP A 188 -30.04 13.76 5.87
CA ASP A 188 -31.49 13.91 5.83
C ASP A 188 -31.98 14.36 4.42
N LEU A 189 -31.19 15.17 3.73
CA LEU A 189 -31.54 15.66 2.39
C LEU A 189 -31.37 14.59 1.33
N GLU A 190 -30.28 13.81 1.36
CA GLU A 190 -30.11 12.66 0.47
C GLU A 190 -31.27 11.66 0.62
N LYS A 191 -31.65 11.37 1.88
CA LYS A 191 -32.78 10.48 2.17
C LYS A 191 -34.10 11.06 1.63
N ALA A 192 -34.37 12.35 1.87
CA ALA A 192 -35.56 13.01 1.35
C ALA A 192 -35.62 13.06 -0.18
N ASN A 193 -34.49 13.31 -0.83
CA ASN A 193 -34.38 13.27 -2.29
C ASN A 193 -34.64 11.86 -2.83
N LEU A 194 -34.03 10.83 -2.23
CA LEU A 194 -34.28 9.43 -2.62
C LEU A 194 -35.74 9.03 -2.44
N GLU A 195 -36.39 9.38 -1.31
CA GLU A 195 -37.82 9.14 -1.08
C GLU A 195 -38.68 9.83 -2.14
N LYS A 196 -38.35 11.08 -2.48
CA LYS A 196 -39.07 11.86 -3.50
C LYS A 196 -38.86 11.24 -4.88
N ILE A 197 -37.67 10.82 -5.24
CA ILE A 197 -37.37 10.15 -6.53
C ILE A 197 -38.10 8.81 -6.59
N ALA A 198 -38.00 7.98 -5.56
CA ALA A 198 -38.63 6.67 -5.48
C ALA A 198 -40.16 6.73 -5.59
N ALA A 199 -40.76 7.80 -5.08
CA ALA A 199 -42.21 8.02 -5.22
C ALA A 199 -42.65 8.49 -6.62
N ASN A 200 -41.70 8.85 -7.52
CA ASN A 200 -42.03 9.52 -8.79
C ASN A 200 -41.51 8.81 -10.04
N PHE A 201 -40.66 7.80 -9.91
CA PHE A 201 -40.16 6.98 -11.01
C PHE A 201 -40.58 5.53 -10.85
N ASP A 202 -40.77 4.85 -11.95
CA ASP A 202 -41.15 3.44 -11.97
C ASP A 202 -39.99 2.51 -11.69
N LYS A 203 -38.74 2.99 -11.90
CA LYS A 203 -37.51 2.25 -11.72
C LYS A 203 -36.47 3.17 -11.08
N VAL A 204 -35.94 2.75 -9.96
CA VAL A 204 -34.89 3.49 -9.24
C VAL A 204 -33.67 2.62 -8.99
N VAL A 205 -32.53 3.08 -9.51
CA VAL A 205 -31.21 2.47 -9.34
C VAL A 205 -30.37 3.37 -8.46
N VAL A 206 -29.84 2.85 -7.37
CA VAL A 206 -28.85 3.55 -6.55
C VAL A 206 -27.46 3.03 -6.90
N VAL A 207 -26.56 3.94 -7.15
CA VAL A 207 -25.15 3.66 -7.43
C VAL A 207 -24.32 4.19 -6.28
N ILE A 208 -23.56 3.31 -5.63
CA ILE A 208 -22.63 3.66 -4.56
C ILE A 208 -21.26 3.91 -5.18
N ASN A 209 -20.88 5.20 -5.25
CA ASN A 209 -19.58 5.66 -5.75
C ASN A 209 -18.72 6.11 -4.54
N ALA A 210 -18.21 5.13 -3.80
CA ALA A 210 -17.46 5.31 -2.57
C ALA A 210 -16.24 4.38 -2.54
N GLY A 211 -15.20 4.76 -1.81
CA GLY A 211 -13.97 3.97 -1.66
C GLY A 211 -14.06 2.84 -0.63
N GLY A 212 -15.21 2.65 0.01
CA GLY A 212 -15.45 1.60 1.01
C GLY A 212 -16.93 1.51 1.35
N ALA A 213 -17.28 0.69 2.35
CA ALA A 213 -18.65 0.47 2.77
C ALA A 213 -19.36 1.76 3.23
N VAL A 214 -20.65 1.82 3.03
CA VAL A 214 -21.56 2.86 3.54
C VAL A 214 -22.75 2.21 4.24
N ASP A 215 -23.46 2.95 5.08
CA ASP A 215 -24.70 2.48 5.67
C ASP A 215 -25.75 2.21 4.59
N THR A 216 -26.18 0.95 4.47
CA THR A 216 -27.14 0.51 3.45
C THR A 216 -28.55 0.32 4.01
N LYS A 217 -28.85 0.72 5.25
CA LYS A 217 -30.21 0.60 5.83
C LYS A 217 -31.27 1.26 4.99
N PHE A 218 -30.94 2.35 4.31
CA PHE A 218 -31.86 3.07 3.43
C PHE A 218 -32.44 2.20 2.32
N VAL A 219 -31.73 1.16 1.86
CA VAL A 219 -32.20 0.21 0.82
C VAL A 219 -33.43 -0.55 1.26
N GLY A 220 -33.53 -0.85 2.56
CA GLY A 220 -34.69 -1.51 3.16
C GLY A 220 -35.73 -0.54 3.69
N GLU A 221 -35.36 0.69 4.02
CA GLU A 221 -36.22 1.72 4.59
C GLU A 221 -37.01 2.52 3.56
N ILE A 222 -36.44 2.76 2.37
CA ILE A 222 -37.08 3.55 1.29
C ILE A 222 -37.73 2.59 0.30
N GLU A 223 -39.07 2.59 0.31
CA GLU A 223 -39.85 1.81 -0.66
C GLU A 223 -39.62 2.38 -2.06
N GLY A 224 -39.43 1.51 -3.07
CA GLY A 224 -39.26 1.92 -4.47
C GLY A 224 -37.81 1.98 -4.95
N ILE A 225 -36.81 1.65 -4.10
CA ILE A 225 -35.48 1.36 -4.58
C ILE A 225 -35.46 -0.07 -5.13
N ASP A 226 -35.22 -0.20 -6.44
CA ASP A 226 -35.25 -1.48 -7.15
C ASP A 226 -33.89 -2.13 -7.25
N SER A 227 -32.86 -1.36 -7.57
CA SER A 227 -31.50 -1.89 -7.74
C SER A 227 -30.46 -1.07 -7.02
N VAL A 228 -29.39 -1.75 -6.56
CA VAL A 228 -28.24 -1.14 -5.91
C VAL A 228 -26.97 -1.72 -6.54
N VAL A 229 -26.08 -0.84 -7.00
CA VAL A 229 -24.80 -1.20 -7.60
C VAL A 229 -23.67 -0.47 -6.87
N VAL A 230 -22.67 -1.20 -6.42
CA VAL A 230 -21.41 -0.62 -5.96
C VAL A 230 -20.53 -0.40 -7.18
N MET A 231 -20.34 0.85 -7.53
CA MET A 231 -19.42 1.27 -8.57
C MET A 231 -17.99 1.40 -8.04
N GLY A 232 -17.87 1.67 -6.73
CA GLY A 232 -16.59 2.02 -6.12
C GLY A 232 -16.00 3.28 -6.73
N GLN A 233 -14.67 3.38 -6.69
CA GLN A 233 -13.89 4.43 -7.34
C GLN A 233 -13.28 3.85 -8.63
N ALA A 234 -13.97 4.00 -9.73
CA ALA A 234 -13.81 3.20 -10.94
C ALA A 234 -12.87 3.84 -12.00
N GLY A 235 -11.93 4.69 -11.56
CA GLY A 235 -10.93 5.31 -12.44
C GLY A 235 -11.51 6.35 -13.42
N GLN A 236 -10.68 6.75 -14.40
CA GLN A 236 -11.00 7.86 -15.31
C GLN A 236 -12.19 7.62 -16.23
N ARG A 237 -12.51 6.35 -16.55
CA ARG A 237 -13.63 5.97 -17.43
C ARG A 237 -14.79 5.33 -16.65
N GLY A 238 -14.87 5.60 -15.35
CA GLY A 238 -15.87 5.00 -14.47
C GLY A 238 -17.32 5.21 -14.93
N GLY A 239 -17.67 6.39 -15.45
CA GLY A 239 -19.01 6.67 -15.99
C GLY A 239 -19.35 5.80 -17.19
N ASP A 240 -18.45 5.65 -18.15
CA ASP A 240 -18.66 4.77 -19.30
C ASP A 240 -18.78 3.30 -18.87
N ALA A 241 -17.91 2.85 -17.97
CA ALA A 241 -17.91 1.48 -17.44
C ALA A 241 -19.23 1.15 -16.74
N LEU A 242 -19.71 2.06 -15.86
CA LEU A 242 -20.98 1.89 -15.17
C LEU A 242 -22.15 1.72 -16.15
N VAL A 243 -22.22 2.56 -17.18
CA VAL A 243 -23.33 2.49 -18.16
C VAL A 243 -23.32 1.17 -18.93
N LYS A 244 -22.13 0.62 -19.24
CA LYS A 244 -22.01 -0.72 -19.85
C LYS A 244 -22.59 -1.84 -18.96
N VAL A 245 -22.38 -1.71 -17.65
CA VAL A 245 -22.99 -2.63 -16.68
C VAL A 245 -24.49 -2.40 -16.61
N LEU A 246 -24.95 -1.15 -16.40
CA LEU A 246 -26.36 -0.85 -16.22
C LEU A 246 -27.23 -1.19 -17.45
N ASN A 247 -26.68 -1.12 -18.67
CA ASN A 247 -27.43 -1.41 -19.91
C ASN A 247 -27.28 -2.87 -20.39
N GLY A 248 -26.51 -3.68 -19.66
CA GLY A 248 -26.31 -5.10 -19.98
C GLY A 248 -25.35 -5.38 -21.14
N GLU A 249 -24.54 -4.39 -21.55
CA GLU A 249 -23.42 -4.65 -22.45
C GLU A 249 -22.37 -5.53 -21.76
N VAL A 250 -22.22 -5.36 -20.44
CA VAL A 250 -21.43 -6.23 -19.55
C VAL A 250 -22.32 -6.72 -18.42
N THR A 251 -22.37 -8.03 -18.22
CA THR A 251 -23.04 -8.65 -17.08
C THR A 251 -22.19 -8.49 -15.83
N PRO A 252 -22.72 -7.95 -14.71
CA PRO A 252 -21.96 -7.81 -13.47
C PRO A 252 -21.47 -9.17 -12.95
N SER A 253 -20.23 -9.21 -12.52
CA SER A 253 -19.57 -10.40 -11.98
C SER A 253 -18.63 -10.08 -10.82
N GLY A 254 -18.66 -8.84 -10.34
CA GLY A 254 -17.89 -8.40 -9.17
C GLY A 254 -18.49 -8.96 -7.88
N LYS A 255 -17.63 -9.21 -6.89
CA LYS A 255 -17.99 -9.70 -5.55
C LYS A 255 -17.35 -8.80 -4.49
N LEU A 256 -18.05 -8.58 -3.37
CA LEU A 256 -17.51 -7.78 -2.27
C LEU A 256 -16.23 -8.39 -1.71
N THR A 257 -15.30 -7.54 -1.30
CA THR A 257 -14.02 -7.92 -0.70
C THR A 257 -13.94 -7.61 0.79
N ALA A 258 -15.04 -7.11 1.33
CA ALA A 258 -15.25 -6.87 2.75
C ALA A 258 -16.71 -7.13 3.12
N THR A 259 -16.92 -7.55 4.36
CA THR A 259 -18.25 -7.72 4.96
C THR A 259 -18.88 -6.37 5.26
N TRP A 260 -20.08 -6.10 4.76
CA TRP A 260 -20.80 -4.87 5.05
C TRP A 260 -21.76 -5.08 6.22
N PRO A 261 -21.62 -4.37 7.34
CA PRO A 261 -22.46 -4.55 8.51
C PRO A 261 -23.86 -3.97 8.33
N VAL A 262 -24.85 -4.48 9.05
CA VAL A 262 -26.18 -3.85 9.15
C VAL A 262 -26.08 -2.53 9.89
N ASN A 263 -25.32 -2.51 11.01
CA ASN A 263 -25.00 -1.30 11.76
C ASN A 263 -23.48 -1.23 11.92
N TYR A 264 -22.93 -0.04 11.93
CA TYR A 264 -21.49 0.11 12.20
C TYR A 264 -21.08 -0.53 13.56
N SER A 265 -21.94 -0.46 14.56
CA SER A 265 -21.70 -1.09 15.86
C SER A 265 -21.64 -2.63 15.84
N ASP A 266 -21.95 -3.26 14.72
CA ASP A 266 -21.85 -4.71 14.52
C ASP A 266 -20.43 -5.16 14.12
N VAL A 267 -19.55 -4.20 13.80
CA VAL A 267 -18.11 -4.45 13.53
C VAL A 267 -17.40 -4.73 14.85
N ALA A 268 -16.49 -5.69 14.87
CA ALA A 268 -15.83 -6.15 16.11
C ALA A 268 -15.17 -5.01 16.90
N ASP A 269 -14.43 -4.16 16.22
CA ASP A 269 -13.66 -3.07 16.82
C ASP A 269 -14.38 -1.70 16.86
N ALA A 270 -15.63 -1.61 16.40
CA ALA A 270 -16.36 -0.34 16.27
C ALA A 270 -16.33 0.57 17.50
N LYS A 271 -16.24 -0.03 18.70
CA LYS A 271 -16.19 0.72 19.96
C LYS A 271 -14.80 1.27 20.27
N TYR A 272 -13.78 0.59 19.81
CA TYR A 272 -12.39 0.87 20.17
C TYR A 272 -11.64 1.62 19.07
N TRP A 273 -12.09 1.50 17.82
CA TRP A 273 -11.51 2.09 16.63
C TRP A 273 -11.21 3.59 16.80
N GLY A 274 -9.95 3.95 16.59
CA GLY A 274 -9.47 5.32 16.63
C GLY A 274 -9.80 5.99 17.96
N ALA A 275 -10.42 7.16 17.95
CA ALA A 275 -10.79 7.91 19.16
C ALA A 275 -12.13 7.48 19.80
N ASN A 276 -12.76 6.38 19.37
CA ASN A 276 -14.09 5.99 19.85
C ASN A 276 -14.11 5.60 21.34
N ASP A 277 -13.01 5.07 21.87
CA ASP A 277 -12.84 4.77 23.30
C ASP A 277 -12.30 5.94 24.11
N GLY A 278 -11.80 6.99 23.44
CA GLY A 278 -11.26 8.21 24.04
C GLY A 278 -9.73 8.27 24.07
N ASP A 279 -9.04 7.29 23.49
CA ASP A 279 -7.58 7.25 23.35
C ASP A 279 -7.19 7.04 21.88
N ILE A 280 -6.75 8.08 21.20
CA ILE A 280 -6.32 8.03 19.79
C ILE A 280 -4.85 7.61 19.63
N ASP A 281 -4.12 7.59 20.73
CA ASP A 281 -2.69 7.28 20.73
C ASP A 281 -2.42 5.77 20.90
N GLN A 282 -3.45 4.98 21.22
CA GLN A 282 -3.37 3.54 21.43
C GLN A 282 -4.49 2.81 20.71
N GLU A 283 -4.17 1.77 19.97
CA GLU A 283 -5.13 0.88 19.30
C GLU A 283 -4.79 -0.57 19.65
N ASP A 284 -5.62 -1.22 20.44
CA ASP A 284 -5.46 -2.64 20.75
C ASP A 284 -6.22 -3.49 19.74
N TYR A 285 -5.52 -4.36 19.03
CA TYR A 285 -6.11 -5.27 18.04
C TYR A 285 -6.74 -6.50 18.74
N PHE A 286 -7.66 -6.23 19.67
CA PHE A 286 -8.31 -7.26 20.47
C PHE A 286 -9.17 -8.24 19.64
N ASP A 287 -9.54 -7.91 18.44
CA ASP A 287 -10.19 -8.78 17.49
C ASP A 287 -9.31 -9.96 17.04
N GLY A 288 -7.98 -9.83 17.20
CA GLY A 288 -7.04 -10.91 16.92
C GLY A 288 -7.20 -11.43 15.50
N ILE A 289 -7.47 -12.73 15.35
CA ILE A 289 -7.71 -13.37 14.06
C ILE A 289 -9.13 -13.17 13.50
N TYR A 290 -10.03 -12.56 14.29
CA TYR A 290 -11.44 -12.44 13.94
C TYR A 290 -11.76 -11.12 13.23
N VAL A 291 -11.12 -10.89 12.07
CA VAL A 291 -11.34 -9.72 11.22
C VAL A 291 -12.36 -10.03 10.13
N GLY A 292 -13.26 -9.09 9.84
CA GLY A 292 -14.23 -9.20 8.75
C GLY A 292 -15.13 -10.41 8.86
N TYR A 293 -15.32 -11.18 7.77
CA TYR A 293 -16.20 -12.36 7.75
C TYR A 293 -15.79 -13.43 8.78
N ARG A 294 -14.51 -13.52 9.15
CA ARG A 294 -14.05 -14.41 10.22
C ARG A 294 -14.76 -14.11 11.54
N TYR A 295 -14.94 -12.82 11.85
CA TYR A 295 -15.73 -12.39 13.00
C TYR A 295 -17.22 -12.65 12.79
N PHE A 296 -17.81 -12.13 11.70
CA PHE A 296 -19.26 -12.21 11.47
C PHE A 296 -19.77 -13.64 11.45
N ASP A 297 -19.03 -14.59 10.90
CA ASP A 297 -19.41 -15.99 10.82
C ASP A 297 -19.16 -16.72 12.12
N THR A 298 -18.03 -16.49 12.79
CA THR A 298 -17.68 -17.16 14.04
C THR A 298 -18.59 -16.73 15.19
N PHE A 299 -18.90 -15.42 15.26
CA PHE A 299 -19.76 -14.88 16.32
C PHE A 299 -21.24 -14.79 15.92
N ASN A 300 -21.58 -15.32 14.75
CA ASN A 300 -22.95 -15.38 14.21
C ASN A 300 -23.64 -14.02 14.15
N VAL A 301 -22.88 -13.00 13.76
CA VAL A 301 -23.40 -11.64 13.50
C VAL A 301 -23.94 -11.60 12.07
N THR A 302 -25.16 -11.08 11.88
CA THR A 302 -25.77 -11.01 10.55
C THR A 302 -25.27 -9.78 9.81
N PRO A 303 -24.57 -9.93 8.66
CA PRO A 303 -24.18 -8.80 7.85
C PRO A 303 -25.34 -8.26 7.01
N ALA A 304 -25.23 -7.03 6.50
CA ALA A 304 -26.09 -6.54 5.43
C ALA A 304 -25.76 -7.25 4.10
N TYR A 305 -24.47 -7.41 3.84
CA TYR A 305 -23.96 -8.19 2.72
C TYR A 305 -22.67 -8.89 3.20
N GLU A 306 -22.60 -10.21 2.97
CA GLU A 306 -21.47 -11.02 3.37
C GLU A 306 -20.26 -10.82 2.44
N PHE A 307 -19.09 -11.24 2.90
CA PHE A 307 -17.87 -11.33 2.09
C PHE A 307 -18.07 -12.23 0.87
N GLY A 308 -17.60 -11.79 -0.28
CA GLY A 308 -17.76 -12.51 -1.53
C GLY A 308 -19.13 -12.34 -2.19
N TYR A 309 -20.07 -11.58 -1.61
CA TYR A 309 -21.40 -11.38 -2.16
C TYR A 309 -21.40 -10.52 -3.42
N GLY A 310 -22.22 -10.91 -4.40
CA GLY A 310 -22.50 -10.13 -5.60
C GLY A 310 -23.43 -10.89 -6.54
N LEU A 311 -24.43 -10.20 -7.07
CA LEU A 311 -25.43 -10.73 -8.01
C LEU A 311 -24.97 -10.56 -9.46
N SER A 312 -25.63 -11.31 -10.34
CA SER A 312 -25.46 -11.21 -11.79
C SER A 312 -26.81 -10.97 -12.49
N TYR A 313 -26.81 -10.79 -13.81
CA TYR A 313 -28.04 -10.78 -14.64
C TYR A 313 -28.45 -12.19 -15.10
N THR A 314 -27.65 -13.19 -14.75
CA THR A 314 -27.90 -14.58 -15.02
C THR A 314 -27.63 -15.41 -13.76
N ASP A 315 -28.11 -16.64 -13.71
CA ASP A 315 -27.92 -17.54 -12.59
C ASP A 315 -26.87 -18.60 -12.95
N PHE A 316 -26.10 -19.04 -11.95
CA PHE A 316 -25.14 -20.10 -12.14
C PHE A 316 -25.40 -21.29 -11.19
N ASP A 317 -25.15 -22.49 -11.68
CA ASP A 317 -25.09 -23.70 -10.86
C ASP A 317 -23.61 -24.04 -10.64
N VAL A 318 -23.19 -24.08 -9.38
CA VAL A 318 -21.84 -24.40 -8.95
C VAL A 318 -21.84 -25.79 -8.37
N LYS A 319 -21.37 -26.76 -9.15
CA LYS A 319 -21.36 -28.15 -8.77
C LYS A 319 -19.94 -28.63 -8.45
N VAL A 320 -19.73 -29.11 -7.25
CA VAL A 320 -18.47 -29.79 -6.88
C VAL A 320 -18.44 -31.17 -7.53
N ASP A 321 -17.44 -31.43 -8.35
CA ASP A 321 -17.24 -32.72 -9.00
C ASP A 321 -16.32 -33.65 -8.22
N SER A 322 -15.24 -33.14 -7.64
CA SER A 322 -14.33 -33.85 -6.74
C SER A 322 -13.51 -32.92 -5.89
N VAL A 323 -13.05 -33.42 -4.75
CA VAL A 323 -11.96 -32.82 -3.94
C VAL A 323 -10.89 -33.91 -3.83
N GLU A 324 -9.66 -33.54 -4.12
CA GLU A 324 -8.48 -34.39 -3.94
C GLU A 324 -7.53 -33.67 -3.00
N ALA A 325 -6.91 -34.39 -2.07
CA ALA A 325 -5.94 -33.79 -1.14
C ALA A 325 -4.80 -34.76 -0.86
N ASP A 326 -3.60 -34.23 -0.81
CA ASP A 326 -2.41 -34.94 -0.33
C ASP A 326 -1.61 -34.01 0.60
N ALA A 327 -0.40 -34.37 0.97
CA ALA A 327 0.44 -33.60 1.86
C ALA A 327 0.86 -32.22 1.28
N ASP A 328 0.90 -32.10 -0.04
CA ASP A 328 1.40 -30.92 -0.73
C ASP A 328 0.27 -29.95 -1.11
N GLN A 329 -0.85 -30.48 -1.60
CA GLN A 329 -1.93 -29.64 -2.14
C GLN A 329 -3.33 -30.22 -1.97
N VAL A 330 -4.30 -29.33 -1.91
CA VAL A 330 -5.73 -29.61 -2.06
C VAL A 330 -6.18 -29.13 -3.42
N THR A 331 -6.91 -29.98 -4.14
CA THR A 331 -7.44 -29.66 -5.47
C THR A 331 -8.95 -29.85 -5.48
N VAL A 332 -9.67 -28.80 -5.81
CA VAL A 332 -11.13 -28.80 -5.95
C VAL A 332 -11.48 -28.68 -7.43
N THR A 333 -12.22 -29.63 -7.94
CA THR A 333 -12.76 -29.61 -9.31
C THR A 333 -14.23 -29.25 -9.26
N VAL A 334 -14.59 -28.18 -9.95
CA VAL A 334 -15.95 -27.61 -9.95
C VAL A 334 -16.42 -27.38 -11.36
N THR A 335 -17.64 -27.80 -11.67
CA THR A 335 -18.31 -27.43 -12.92
C THR A 335 -19.29 -26.31 -12.65
N VAL A 336 -19.08 -25.15 -13.29
CA VAL A 336 -19.97 -24.00 -13.27
C VAL A 336 -20.80 -23.97 -14.54
N THR A 337 -22.12 -23.87 -14.40
CA THR A 337 -23.05 -23.82 -15.53
C THR A 337 -23.89 -22.52 -15.48
N ASN A 338 -23.89 -21.74 -16.54
CA ASN A 338 -24.85 -20.66 -16.67
C ASN A 338 -26.25 -21.24 -16.92
N THR A 339 -27.13 -21.14 -15.92
CA THR A 339 -28.48 -21.70 -15.94
C THR A 339 -29.55 -20.72 -16.42
N GLY A 340 -29.17 -19.46 -16.66
CA GLY A 340 -30.07 -18.43 -17.20
C GLY A 340 -30.40 -18.64 -18.69
N ASP A 341 -31.34 -17.88 -19.17
CA ASP A 341 -31.87 -18.04 -20.54
C ASP A 341 -31.41 -16.92 -21.50
N THR A 342 -30.81 -15.82 -20.99
CA THR A 342 -30.70 -14.57 -21.76
C THR A 342 -29.27 -14.02 -21.80
N TYR A 343 -28.59 -13.95 -20.66
CA TYR A 343 -27.33 -13.22 -20.55
C TYR A 343 -26.15 -14.16 -20.40
N SER A 344 -25.05 -13.86 -21.09
CA SER A 344 -23.77 -14.45 -20.79
C SER A 344 -23.21 -13.80 -19.52
N GLY A 345 -22.37 -14.49 -18.78
CA GLY A 345 -21.75 -13.93 -17.58
C GLY A 345 -20.59 -14.79 -17.07
N LYS A 346 -19.92 -14.26 -16.08
CA LYS A 346 -18.82 -14.93 -15.36
C LYS A 346 -19.25 -15.20 -13.92
N GLU A 347 -18.76 -16.28 -13.33
CA GLU A 347 -18.95 -16.58 -11.91
C GLU A 347 -17.64 -16.76 -11.20
N VAL A 348 -17.60 -16.42 -9.91
CA VAL A 348 -16.47 -16.63 -9.01
C VAL A 348 -16.75 -17.81 -8.10
N VAL A 349 -15.95 -18.86 -8.21
CA VAL A 349 -15.95 -19.98 -7.26
C VAL A 349 -15.01 -19.62 -6.11
N GLN A 350 -15.52 -19.68 -4.89
CA GLN A 350 -14.78 -19.40 -3.66
C GLN A 350 -14.65 -20.71 -2.87
N ILE A 351 -13.45 -21.00 -2.40
CA ILE A 351 -13.14 -22.21 -1.63
C ILE A 351 -12.70 -21.79 -0.24
N TYR A 352 -13.42 -22.28 0.75
CA TYR A 352 -13.12 -22.04 2.16
C TYR A 352 -12.78 -23.34 2.86
N PHE A 353 -12.15 -23.27 4.00
CA PHE A 353 -11.99 -24.39 4.91
C PHE A 353 -12.41 -24.01 6.33
N SER A 354 -12.95 -25.00 7.06
CA SER A 354 -13.14 -24.89 8.52
C SER A 354 -12.15 -25.85 9.17
N ALA A 355 -11.18 -25.31 9.90
CA ALA A 355 -10.20 -26.10 10.62
C ALA A 355 -10.77 -26.64 11.95
N PRO A 356 -10.25 -27.77 12.48
CA PRO A 356 -10.66 -28.29 13.77
C PRO A 356 -10.20 -27.38 14.92
N ASP A 357 -11.00 -27.25 15.94
CA ASP A 357 -10.58 -26.66 17.22
C ASP A 357 -9.71 -27.69 17.98
N GLY A 358 -8.55 -27.26 18.42
CA GLY A 358 -7.59 -28.06 19.13
C GLY A 358 -6.89 -27.28 20.24
N GLU A 359 -5.58 -27.06 20.12
CA GLU A 359 -4.86 -26.19 21.03
C GLU A 359 -5.12 -24.71 20.73
N LEU A 360 -5.53 -24.40 19.48
CA LEU A 360 -5.83 -23.05 19.01
C LEU A 360 -7.32 -22.93 18.65
N GLU A 361 -7.92 -21.79 19.01
CA GLU A 361 -9.22 -21.39 18.45
C GLU A 361 -9.08 -21.10 16.96
N LYS A 362 -10.11 -21.38 16.18
CA LYS A 362 -10.16 -21.14 14.74
C LYS A 362 -11.40 -20.35 14.35
N PRO A 363 -11.38 -19.54 13.32
CA PRO A 363 -12.59 -18.97 12.74
C PRO A 363 -13.55 -20.09 12.26
N TYR A 364 -14.82 -19.74 12.06
CA TYR A 364 -15.79 -20.66 11.47
C TYR A 364 -15.30 -21.18 10.10
N GLN A 365 -14.73 -20.29 9.30
CA GLN A 365 -14.11 -20.63 8.03
C GLN A 365 -13.09 -19.58 7.60
N GLU A 366 -12.20 -19.96 6.68
CA GLU A 366 -11.19 -19.11 6.08
C GLU A 366 -11.11 -19.36 4.58
N LEU A 367 -10.84 -18.31 3.78
CA LEU A 367 -10.66 -18.42 2.35
C LEU A 367 -9.32 -19.13 2.04
N ALA A 368 -9.40 -20.23 1.28
CA ALA A 368 -8.22 -20.99 0.87
C ALA A 368 -7.84 -20.77 -0.60
N ALA A 369 -8.85 -20.56 -1.45
CA ALA A 369 -8.64 -20.38 -2.88
C ALA A 369 -9.87 -19.79 -3.55
N PHE A 370 -9.71 -19.30 -4.77
CA PHE A 370 -10.80 -18.86 -5.61
C PHE A 370 -10.46 -19.04 -7.09
N GLY A 371 -11.49 -18.95 -7.95
CA GLY A 371 -11.28 -18.97 -9.38
C GLY A 371 -12.48 -18.39 -10.13
N LYS A 372 -12.21 -17.64 -11.18
CA LYS A 372 -13.26 -17.01 -12.01
C LYS A 372 -13.37 -17.72 -13.36
N THR A 373 -14.60 -17.97 -13.79
CA THR A 373 -14.87 -18.56 -15.12
C THR A 373 -14.54 -17.57 -16.24
N ASP A 374 -14.37 -18.09 -17.43
CA ASP A 374 -14.56 -17.30 -18.64
C ASP A 374 -16.02 -16.86 -18.76
N GLU A 375 -16.35 -16.04 -19.75
CA GLU A 375 -17.74 -15.65 -20.00
C GLU A 375 -18.52 -16.84 -20.57
N LEU A 376 -19.54 -17.32 -19.82
CA LEU A 376 -20.38 -18.45 -20.18
C LEU A 376 -21.68 -17.97 -20.79
N ALA A 377 -21.99 -18.45 -21.99
CA ALA A 377 -23.29 -18.22 -22.63
C ALA A 377 -24.40 -19.01 -21.90
N PRO A 378 -25.69 -18.66 -22.07
CA PRO A 378 -26.81 -19.41 -21.52
C PRO A 378 -26.74 -20.90 -21.84
N GLY A 379 -26.74 -21.73 -20.80
CA GLY A 379 -26.60 -23.19 -20.88
C GLY A 379 -25.17 -23.71 -21.08
N GLU A 380 -24.18 -22.83 -21.18
CA GLU A 380 -22.76 -23.21 -21.25
C GLU A 380 -22.20 -23.57 -19.88
N SER A 381 -21.25 -24.48 -19.84
CA SER A 381 -20.58 -24.91 -18.63
C SER A 381 -19.07 -24.84 -18.82
N GLN A 382 -18.34 -24.54 -17.74
CA GLN A 382 -16.90 -24.63 -17.66
C GLN A 382 -16.49 -25.38 -16.41
N THR A 383 -15.47 -26.23 -16.51
CA THR A 383 -14.89 -26.90 -15.35
C THR A 383 -13.65 -26.14 -14.93
N LEU A 384 -13.61 -25.72 -13.66
CA LEU A 384 -12.45 -25.16 -13.00
C LEU A 384 -11.79 -26.24 -12.13
N LYS A 385 -10.49 -26.37 -12.26
CA LYS A 385 -9.67 -27.14 -11.32
C LYS A 385 -8.80 -26.16 -10.57
N ILE A 386 -9.09 -25.97 -9.28
CA ILE A 386 -8.50 -24.97 -8.41
C ILE A 386 -7.67 -25.69 -7.37
N SER A 387 -6.37 -25.38 -7.30
CA SER A 387 -5.46 -26.02 -6.35
C SER A 387 -4.78 -24.98 -5.47
N TYR A 388 -4.64 -25.31 -4.17
CA TYR A 388 -3.91 -24.51 -3.17
C TYR A 388 -3.06 -25.44 -2.29
N LYS A 389 -2.05 -24.93 -1.61
CA LYS A 389 -1.18 -25.72 -0.74
C LYS A 389 -1.95 -26.23 0.48
N THR A 390 -1.73 -27.46 0.88
CA THR A 390 -2.31 -28.04 2.12
C THR A 390 -1.89 -27.22 3.35
N THR A 391 -0.68 -26.66 3.33
CA THR A 391 -0.14 -25.79 4.40
C THR A 391 -0.87 -24.46 4.57
N GLU A 392 -1.64 -23.98 3.56
CA GLU A 392 -2.47 -22.77 3.72
C GLU A 392 -3.61 -22.96 4.74
N MET A 393 -3.89 -24.18 5.16
CA MET A 393 -4.85 -24.47 6.23
C MET A 393 -4.21 -24.47 7.63
N SER A 394 -2.94 -24.09 7.75
CA SER A 394 -2.20 -24.03 9.03
C SER A 394 -2.57 -22.78 9.82
N SER A 395 -2.41 -22.86 11.14
CA SER A 395 -2.53 -21.69 12.03
C SER A 395 -1.26 -21.56 12.86
N TYR A 396 -0.93 -20.33 13.25
CA TYR A 396 0.27 -20.04 14.01
C TYR A 396 0.10 -20.30 15.51
N SER A 397 0.94 -21.12 16.05
CA SER A 397 1.03 -21.42 17.48
C SER A 397 2.19 -20.65 18.10
N THR A 398 1.89 -19.65 18.94
CA THR A 398 2.91 -18.90 19.68
C THR A 398 3.62 -19.79 20.72
N GLU A 399 2.94 -20.81 21.28
CA GLU A 399 3.58 -21.77 22.19
C GLU A 399 4.69 -22.57 21.50
N ARG A 400 4.48 -22.90 20.21
CA ARG A 400 5.43 -23.68 19.40
C ARG A 400 6.35 -22.81 18.55
N ALA A 401 6.07 -21.53 18.45
CA ALA A 401 6.66 -20.62 17.47
C ALA A 401 6.62 -21.24 16.05
N ALA A 402 5.48 -21.74 15.62
CA ALA A 402 5.35 -22.52 14.40
C ALA A 402 3.96 -22.46 13.79
N TYR A 403 3.86 -22.56 12.48
CA TYR A 403 2.60 -22.89 11.81
C TYR A 403 2.33 -24.39 11.99
N ILE A 404 1.09 -24.72 12.36
CA ILE A 404 0.66 -26.10 12.60
C ILE A 404 -0.64 -26.44 11.87
N LEU A 405 -0.73 -27.66 11.37
CA LEU A 405 -1.99 -28.30 11.03
C LEU A 405 -2.40 -29.20 12.19
N GLU A 406 -3.49 -28.89 12.87
CA GLU A 406 -3.94 -29.68 14.02
C GLU A 406 -4.66 -30.96 13.60
N ALA A 407 -4.51 -32.00 14.41
CA ALA A 407 -5.24 -33.24 14.20
C ALA A 407 -6.75 -33.03 14.23
N GLY A 408 -7.45 -33.56 13.25
CA GLY A 408 -8.92 -33.48 13.19
C GLY A 408 -9.46 -33.33 11.77
N ASP A 409 -10.70 -32.89 11.69
CA ASP A 409 -11.45 -32.76 10.45
C ASP A 409 -11.42 -31.31 9.92
N TYR A 410 -10.90 -31.15 8.70
CA TYR A 410 -10.94 -29.91 7.92
C TYR A 410 -12.08 -30.00 6.92
N VAL A 411 -13.07 -29.14 7.04
CA VAL A 411 -14.24 -29.12 6.13
C VAL A 411 -13.95 -28.20 4.98
N VAL A 412 -13.81 -28.73 3.77
CA VAL A 412 -13.67 -27.96 2.53
C VAL A 412 -15.06 -27.51 2.09
N ARG A 413 -15.24 -26.19 1.92
CA ARG A 413 -16.49 -25.54 1.51
C ARG A 413 -16.31 -24.87 0.16
N VAL A 414 -17.31 -24.95 -0.69
CA VAL A 414 -17.27 -24.38 -2.04
C VAL A 414 -18.55 -23.60 -2.29
N GLY A 415 -18.41 -22.38 -2.77
CA GLY A 415 -19.56 -21.52 -3.03
C GLY A 415 -19.22 -20.31 -3.88
N ASP A 416 -20.08 -19.29 -3.82
CA ASP A 416 -19.94 -18.00 -4.51
C ASP A 416 -19.92 -16.80 -3.54
N SER A 417 -20.06 -17.07 -2.22
CA SER A 417 -19.86 -16.11 -1.13
C SER A 417 -19.59 -16.87 0.18
N SER A 418 -19.16 -16.18 1.25
CA SER A 418 -18.86 -16.80 2.54
C SER A 418 -20.09 -17.48 3.19
N ARG A 419 -21.31 -17.06 2.85
CA ARG A 419 -22.56 -17.64 3.40
C ARG A 419 -23.40 -18.41 2.38
N ASN A 420 -22.93 -18.55 1.15
CA ASN A 420 -23.54 -19.40 0.13
C ASN A 420 -22.54 -20.49 -0.30
N THR A 421 -22.29 -21.42 0.60
CA THR A 421 -21.37 -22.55 0.40
C THR A 421 -22.06 -23.90 0.53
N GLN A 422 -21.48 -24.93 -0.04
CA GLN A 422 -21.78 -26.36 0.18
C GLN A 422 -20.53 -27.08 0.63
N VAL A 423 -20.68 -28.20 1.33
CA VAL A 423 -19.55 -29.04 1.75
C VAL A 423 -19.05 -29.87 0.58
N GLY A 424 -17.78 -29.65 0.19
CA GLY A 424 -17.11 -30.40 -0.87
C GLY A 424 -16.55 -31.71 -0.39
N ALA A 425 -15.81 -31.70 0.71
CA ALA A 425 -15.21 -32.90 1.35
C ALA A 425 -14.82 -32.60 2.79
N VAL A 426 -14.42 -33.63 3.52
CA VAL A 426 -13.77 -33.53 4.83
C VAL A 426 -12.40 -34.16 4.76
N ILE A 427 -11.36 -33.40 4.98
CA ILE A 427 -9.98 -33.86 5.08
C ILE A 427 -9.71 -34.17 6.55
N THR A 428 -9.28 -35.36 6.87
CA THR A 428 -9.00 -35.81 8.25
C THR A 428 -7.50 -36.03 8.43
N LEU A 429 -6.88 -35.23 9.29
CA LEU A 429 -5.48 -35.36 9.68
C LEU A 429 -5.37 -36.21 10.96
N ASP A 430 -4.50 -37.21 10.96
CA ASP A 430 -4.39 -38.17 12.04
C ASP A 430 -3.68 -37.68 13.30
N GLU A 431 -2.64 -36.85 13.15
CA GLU A 431 -1.86 -36.24 14.23
C GLU A 431 -1.55 -34.77 13.86
N THR A 432 -1.25 -33.92 14.83
CA THR A 432 -0.82 -32.53 14.59
C THR A 432 0.56 -32.52 13.92
N ALA A 433 0.68 -31.80 12.80
CA ALA A 433 1.92 -31.60 12.08
C ALA A 433 2.40 -30.14 12.20
N VAL A 434 3.69 -29.95 12.36
CA VAL A 434 4.35 -28.65 12.15
C VAL A 434 4.62 -28.51 10.66
N THR A 435 4.13 -27.44 10.05
CA THR A 435 4.35 -27.15 8.63
C THR A 435 5.54 -26.21 8.44
N GLU A 436 5.69 -25.23 9.32
CA GLU A 436 6.81 -24.30 9.28
C GLU A 436 7.25 -23.96 10.71
N GLN A 437 8.53 -24.19 11.03
CA GLN A 437 9.12 -23.78 12.29
C GLN A 437 9.70 -22.37 12.13
N LEU A 438 9.31 -21.49 13.02
CA LEU A 438 9.70 -20.08 13.05
C LEU A 438 10.23 -19.72 14.46
N SER A 439 10.42 -18.44 14.68
CA SER A 439 10.68 -17.83 15.99
C SER A 439 9.62 -16.79 16.29
N ASN A 440 9.24 -16.60 17.55
CA ASN A 440 8.38 -15.49 17.93
C ASN A 440 9.19 -14.20 17.93
N GLN A 441 8.78 -13.26 17.11
CA GLN A 441 9.49 -12.02 16.84
C GLN A 441 8.68 -10.77 17.17
N LEU A 442 7.35 -10.84 17.08
CA LEU A 442 6.49 -9.67 16.96
C LEU A 442 5.50 -9.52 18.12
N HIS A 443 5.76 -10.17 19.24
CA HIS A 443 4.82 -10.16 20.36
C HIS A 443 4.88 -8.84 21.16
N PRO A 444 3.74 -8.36 21.68
CA PRO A 444 3.68 -7.14 22.48
C PRO A 444 4.30 -7.32 23.86
N ASP A 445 4.75 -6.22 24.48
CA ASP A 445 5.26 -6.14 25.87
C ASP A 445 4.22 -6.60 26.90
N GLU A 446 2.94 -6.33 26.65
CA GLU A 446 1.82 -6.70 27.49
C GLU A 446 0.84 -7.57 26.71
N GLU A 447 0.39 -8.69 27.30
CA GLU A 447 -0.64 -9.52 26.68
C GLU A 447 -1.93 -8.72 26.53
N ILE A 448 -2.53 -8.75 25.34
CA ILE A 448 -3.85 -8.21 25.06
C ILE A 448 -4.91 -9.31 25.24
N GLU A 449 -6.07 -8.95 25.79
CA GLU A 449 -7.22 -9.85 25.88
C GLU A 449 -7.94 -9.86 24.53
N GLU A 450 -7.63 -10.84 23.68
CA GLU A 450 -8.28 -11.02 22.37
C GLU A 450 -9.68 -11.61 22.50
N LEU A 451 -10.49 -11.41 21.46
CA LEU A 451 -11.78 -12.08 21.34
C LEU A 451 -11.62 -13.60 21.39
N SER A 452 -12.49 -14.24 22.18
CA SER A 452 -12.58 -15.70 22.23
C SER A 452 -13.97 -16.16 21.84
N LYS A 453 -14.04 -17.24 21.08
CA LYS A 453 -15.30 -17.88 20.72
C LYS A 453 -15.82 -18.86 21.78
N GLU A 454 -15.20 -18.92 22.97
CA GLU A 454 -15.65 -19.80 24.04
C GLU A 454 -17.13 -19.54 24.40
N GLY A 455 -17.96 -20.55 24.27
CA GLY A 455 -19.40 -20.45 24.51
C GLY A 455 -20.21 -19.79 23.40
N VAL A 456 -19.62 -19.41 22.30
CA VAL A 456 -20.27 -18.87 21.10
C VAL A 456 -20.77 -20.02 20.23
N THR A 457 -21.93 -19.82 19.59
CA THR A 457 -22.43 -20.71 18.55
C THR A 457 -22.20 -20.04 17.20
N PRO A 458 -21.33 -20.55 16.34
CA PRO A 458 -21.04 -19.90 15.06
C PRO A 458 -22.24 -19.98 14.12
N TYR A 459 -22.15 -19.22 13.03
CA TYR A 459 -23.07 -19.33 11.90
C TYR A 459 -23.16 -20.79 11.43
N SER A 460 -24.32 -21.18 10.98
CA SER A 460 -24.57 -22.48 10.34
C SER A 460 -25.84 -22.36 9.49
N TYR A 461 -25.83 -22.96 8.33
CA TYR A 461 -26.99 -23.03 7.45
C TYR A 461 -27.77 -24.34 7.62
N GLU A 462 -29.03 -24.33 7.22
CA GLU A 462 -29.91 -25.51 7.32
C GLU A 462 -29.38 -26.67 6.44
N GLY A 463 -29.07 -27.81 7.04
CA GLY A 463 -28.56 -28.99 6.34
C GLY A 463 -27.05 -29.19 6.43
N GLU A 464 -26.30 -28.20 6.88
CA GLU A 464 -24.83 -28.25 6.97
C GLU A 464 -24.30 -29.50 7.68
N ALA A 465 -24.88 -29.84 8.84
CA ALA A 465 -24.46 -31.00 9.62
C ALA A 465 -24.70 -32.35 8.86
N ASP A 466 -25.75 -32.40 8.06
CA ASP A 466 -26.08 -33.58 7.22
C ASP A 466 -25.10 -33.66 6.04
N GLU A 467 -24.72 -32.55 5.45
CA GLU A 467 -23.70 -32.45 4.39
C GLU A 467 -22.34 -32.90 4.91
N ILE A 468 -21.88 -32.40 6.06
CA ILE A 468 -20.61 -32.81 6.69
C ILE A 468 -20.61 -34.31 6.99
N ALA A 469 -21.74 -34.87 7.48
CA ALA A 469 -21.85 -36.25 7.77
C ALA A 469 -21.85 -37.15 6.53
N ALA A 470 -22.34 -36.65 5.39
CA ALA A 470 -22.41 -37.34 4.11
C ALA A 470 -21.18 -37.15 3.22
N ALA A 471 -20.35 -36.18 3.50
CA ALA A 471 -19.21 -35.79 2.68
C ALA A 471 -18.16 -36.92 2.55
N GLU A 472 -17.48 -36.94 1.43
CA GLU A 472 -16.30 -37.76 1.22
C GLU A 472 -15.23 -37.43 2.25
N ARG A 473 -14.59 -38.48 2.81
CA ARG A 473 -13.50 -38.27 3.78
C ARG A 473 -12.17 -38.68 3.17
N ILE A 474 -11.25 -37.76 3.17
CA ILE A 474 -9.90 -37.88 2.64
C ILE A 474 -8.95 -37.90 3.84
N ALA A 475 -8.21 -38.99 4.00
CA ALA A 475 -7.27 -39.15 5.10
C ALA A 475 -5.88 -38.60 4.71
N LEU A 476 -5.34 -37.73 5.54
CA LEU A 476 -3.94 -37.30 5.48
C LEU A 476 -3.18 -37.83 6.69
N ALA A 477 -1.92 -38.19 6.47
CA ALA A 477 -1.03 -38.58 7.56
C ALA A 477 -0.06 -37.43 7.85
N ALA A 478 0.01 -36.98 9.10
CA ALA A 478 0.93 -35.94 9.53
C ALA A 478 2.40 -36.25 9.19
N ALA A 479 2.75 -37.54 9.15
CA ALA A 479 4.10 -37.99 8.80
C ALA A 479 4.50 -37.73 7.33
N ASP A 480 3.53 -37.46 6.45
CA ASP A 480 3.77 -37.16 5.04
C ASP A 480 3.91 -35.62 4.79
N ILE A 481 3.58 -34.77 5.78
CA ILE A 481 3.69 -33.34 5.70
C ILE A 481 5.13 -32.95 6.01
N GLU A 482 5.76 -32.20 5.10
CA GLU A 482 7.11 -31.70 5.30
C GLU A 482 7.10 -30.49 6.25
N THR A 483 8.05 -30.46 7.19
CA THR A 483 8.29 -29.31 8.04
C THR A 483 9.41 -28.48 7.44
N VAL A 484 9.15 -27.23 7.13
CA VAL A 484 10.18 -26.26 6.73
C VAL A 484 10.72 -25.59 7.99
N ASP A 485 12.03 -25.48 8.13
CA ASP A 485 12.68 -24.78 9.25
C ASP A 485 13.22 -23.45 8.75
N ASN A 486 12.51 -22.37 9.06
CA ASN A 486 12.83 -21.00 8.74
C ASN A 486 13.00 -20.16 10.01
N ALA A 487 13.21 -20.84 11.17
CA ALA A 487 13.46 -20.14 12.41
C ALA A 487 14.70 -19.22 12.28
N SER A 488 14.50 -17.94 12.53
CA SER A 488 15.59 -16.99 12.53
C SER A 488 16.40 -17.19 13.81
N PRO A 489 17.73 -17.37 13.71
CA PRO A 489 18.55 -17.47 14.90
C PRO A 489 18.76 -16.08 15.51
N TYR A 490 18.30 -15.87 16.72
CA TYR A 490 18.54 -14.64 17.49
C TYR A 490 19.99 -14.37 17.83
N ASP A 491 20.86 -15.38 17.70
CA ASP A 491 22.20 -15.37 18.31
C ASP A 491 23.32 -14.89 17.36
N ASP A 492 23.05 -14.62 16.08
CA ASP A 492 24.09 -14.38 15.06
C ASP A 492 24.07 -12.97 14.46
N GLU A 493 23.70 -11.98 15.22
CA GLU A 493 23.50 -10.61 14.72
C GLU A 493 24.79 -9.81 14.63
N ASN A 494 25.83 -10.44 14.13
CA ASN A 494 27.05 -9.71 13.85
C ASN A 494 26.92 -9.00 12.49
N VAL A 495 26.97 -7.68 12.53
CA VAL A 495 27.08 -6.89 11.30
C VAL A 495 28.53 -6.94 10.83
N THR A 496 28.75 -7.25 9.55
CA THR A 496 30.09 -7.28 8.98
C THR A 496 30.43 -5.97 8.31
N ALA A 497 31.48 -5.31 8.78
CA ALA A 497 32.08 -4.17 8.11
C ALA A 497 33.23 -4.65 7.21
N TYR A 498 33.17 -4.29 5.95
CA TYR A 498 34.20 -4.59 4.96
C TYR A 498 35.19 -3.42 4.85
N VAL A 499 36.43 -3.68 5.13
CA VAL A 499 37.53 -2.68 5.06
C VAL A 499 38.58 -3.09 4.05
N SER A 500 39.02 -2.14 3.23
CA SER A 500 40.10 -2.33 2.25
C SER A 500 41.28 -1.40 2.51
N ASP A 501 42.29 -1.43 1.65
CA ASP A 501 43.43 -0.52 1.74
C ASP A 501 43.02 0.97 1.59
N THR A 502 41.81 1.23 1.14
CA THR A 502 41.22 2.58 0.94
C THR A 502 40.19 2.98 1.94
N THR A 503 39.74 2.08 2.81
CA THR A 503 38.78 2.44 3.86
C THR A 503 39.52 3.32 4.88
N GLU A 504 38.91 4.44 5.19
CA GLU A 504 39.39 5.33 6.23
C GLU A 504 39.20 4.62 7.58
N THR A 505 40.29 3.99 8.05
CA THR A 505 40.28 3.13 9.27
C THR A 505 40.09 3.91 10.57
N GLU A 506 40.05 5.23 10.51
CA GLU A 506 39.79 6.10 11.67
C GLU A 506 38.34 5.98 12.16
N TYR A 507 37.43 5.42 11.31
CA TYR A 507 36.04 5.23 11.63
C TYR A 507 35.67 3.89 12.24
N LEU A 508 36.63 3.01 12.38
CA LEU A 508 36.40 1.69 12.95
C LEU A 508 36.54 1.77 14.47
N ASN A 509 35.45 1.94 15.16
CA ASN A 509 35.42 1.75 16.60
C ASN A 509 35.07 0.28 16.91
N GLU A 510 36.02 -0.48 17.39
CA GLU A 510 35.89 -1.89 17.77
C GLU A 510 34.86 -2.12 18.91
N ASN A 511 34.25 -1.05 19.44
CA ASN A 511 33.35 -1.08 20.59
C ASN A 511 32.02 -0.34 20.36
N LEU A 512 31.60 -0.18 19.10
CA LEU A 512 30.22 0.26 18.85
C LEU A 512 29.28 -0.91 19.19
N GLY A 513 28.95 -1.03 20.48
CA GLY A 513 27.87 -1.85 20.93
C GLY A 513 26.56 -1.13 20.66
N TYR A 514 25.66 -1.71 19.87
CA TYR A 514 24.29 -1.30 19.85
C TYR A 514 23.56 -1.91 21.03
N THR A 515 22.83 -1.08 21.75
CA THR A 515 21.71 -1.59 22.50
C THR A 515 20.54 -1.52 21.53
N LEU A 516 20.17 -2.64 20.96
CA LEU A 516 18.90 -2.72 20.24
C LEU A 516 17.80 -2.28 21.20
N THR A 517 16.92 -1.45 20.69
CA THR A 517 15.69 -1.10 21.37
C THR A 517 14.66 -2.24 21.32
N GLY A 518 15.03 -3.42 20.82
CA GLY A 518 14.23 -4.62 20.91
C GLY A 518 13.82 -4.85 22.36
N LYS A 519 12.63 -4.42 22.72
CA LYS A 519 12.09 -4.53 24.08
C LYS A 519 11.82 -5.98 24.47
N TYR A 520 11.80 -6.88 23.50
CA TYR A 520 11.27 -8.23 23.63
C TYR A 520 12.34 -9.29 23.68
N HIS A 521 13.55 -8.98 23.27
CA HIS A 521 14.64 -9.95 23.23
C HIS A 521 15.83 -9.41 24.00
N ASP A 522 16.38 -10.26 24.87
CA ASP A 522 17.71 -10.06 25.41
C ASP A 522 18.72 -10.25 24.26
N HIS A 523 18.71 -9.32 23.30
CA HIS A 523 19.73 -9.33 22.26
C HIS A 523 21.09 -9.18 22.90
N PRO A 524 22.04 -10.09 22.62
CA PRO A 524 23.38 -9.94 23.10
C PRO A 524 24.01 -8.65 22.55
N ASP A 525 24.94 -8.09 23.28
CA ASP A 525 25.69 -6.92 22.83
C ASP A 525 26.18 -7.13 21.39
N TYR A 526 25.71 -6.30 20.48
CA TYR A 526 26.07 -6.30 19.08
C TYR A 526 27.60 -6.14 18.94
N SER A 527 28.20 -7.00 18.16
CA SER A 527 29.63 -6.84 17.82
C SER A 527 29.78 -6.70 16.31
N GLU A 528 30.42 -5.62 15.86
CA GLU A 528 30.80 -5.46 14.47
C GLU A 528 31.98 -6.38 14.16
N ILE A 529 31.84 -7.27 13.19
CA ILE A 529 32.90 -8.09 12.63
C ILE A 529 33.57 -7.31 11.52
N VAL A 530 34.89 -7.09 11.63
CA VAL A 530 35.67 -6.42 10.58
C VAL A 530 36.30 -7.45 9.66
N GLU A 531 35.88 -7.48 8.41
CA GLU A 531 36.51 -8.28 7.36
C GLU A 531 37.47 -7.42 6.51
N LYS A 532 38.71 -7.83 6.42
CA LYS A 532 39.75 -7.10 5.66
C LYS A 532 39.90 -7.66 4.26
N LEU A 533 39.57 -6.83 3.29
CA LEU A 533 39.74 -7.08 1.87
C LEU A 533 41.08 -6.50 1.38
N ALA A 534 41.72 -7.19 0.49
CA ALA A 534 43.00 -6.72 -0.05
C ALA A 534 42.77 -5.97 -1.36
N GLY A 535 43.16 -4.70 -1.41
CA GLY A 535 43.09 -3.89 -2.63
C GLY A 535 42.64 -2.45 -2.36
N ASP A 536 42.76 -1.64 -3.41
CA ASP A 536 42.27 -0.26 -3.46
C ASP A 536 41.05 -0.23 -4.38
N PHE A 537 39.88 -0.02 -3.80
CA PHE A 537 38.59 0.03 -4.53
C PHE A 537 38.03 1.45 -4.66
N SER A 538 38.80 2.48 -4.23
CA SER A 538 38.34 3.88 -4.26
C SER A 538 37.95 4.41 -5.66
N GLN A 539 38.50 3.82 -6.70
CA GLN A 539 38.20 4.20 -8.09
C GLN A 539 37.22 3.24 -8.78
N SER A 540 36.78 2.19 -8.10
CA SER A 540 35.82 1.23 -8.66
C SER A 540 34.46 1.87 -8.89
N THR A 541 33.72 1.31 -9.84
CA THR A 541 32.39 1.74 -10.25
C THR A 541 31.37 0.62 -10.03
N LEU A 542 30.09 0.94 -9.99
CA LEU A 542 29.02 -0.05 -9.89
C LEU A 542 28.99 -0.97 -11.14
N LYS A 543 29.50 -0.49 -12.30
CA LYS A 543 29.66 -1.34 -13.51
C LYS A 543 30.65 -2.47 -13.29
N ASP A 544 31.72 -2.24 -12.48
CA ASP A 544 32.69 -3.28 -12.19
C ASP A 544 32.08 -4.42 -11.37
N VAL A 545 31.13 -4.10 -10.49
CA VAL A 545 30.32 -5.10 -9.74
C VAL A 545 29.41 -5.87 -10.72
N TYR A 546 28.70 -5.16 -11.58
CA TYR A 546 27.83 -5.77 -12.59
C TYR A 546 28.58 -6.73 -13.50
N ASP A 547 29.80 -6.37 -13.93
CA ASP A 547 30.67 -7.20 -14.75
C ASP A 547 31.30 -8.37 -14.00
N GLY A 548 31.14 -8.44 -12.66
CA GLY A 548 31.72 -9.47 -11.82
C GLY A 548 33.26 -9.37 -11.69
N THR A 549 33.83 -8.19 -11.93
CA THR A 549 35.27 -7.94 -11.78
C THR A 549 35.65 -7.70 -10.33
N ILE A 550 34.72 -7.18 -9.54
CA ILE A 550 34.80 -7.05 -8.08
C ILE A 550 33.48 -7.49 -7.46
N THR A 551 33.47 -7.75 -6.17
CA THR A 551 32.23 -8.02 -5.41
C THR A 551 31.59 -6.73 -4.92
N MET A 552 30.33 -6.81 -4.41
CA MET A 552 29.67 -5.67 -3.80
C MET A 552 30.37 -5.23 -2.52
N GLU A 553 30.87 -6.17 -1.72
CA GLU A 553 31.62 -5.93 -0.50
C GLU A 553 32.92 -5.16 -0.80
N GLU A 554 33.64 -5.55 -1.87
CA GLU A 554 34.81 -4.83 -2.34
C GLU A 554 34.44 -3.40 -2.77
N PHE A 555 33.32 -3.24 -3.45
CA PHE A 555 32.86 -1.92 -3.92
C PHE A 555 32.50 -0.99 -2.77
N VAL A 556 31.67 -1.44 -1.81
CA VAL A 556 31.25 -0.60 -0.67
C VAL A 556 32.44 -0.30 0.26
N SER A 557 33.44 -1.19 0.36
CA SER A 557 34.68 -0.90 1.11
C SER A 557 35.53 0.21 0.50
N GLY A 558 35.30 0.52 -0.78
CA GLY A 558 35.96 1.62 -1.51
C GLY A 558 35.18 2.92 -1.51
N LEU A 559 33.95 2.95 -0.94
CA LEU A 559 33.16 4.15 -0.75
C LEU A 559 33.55 4.85 0.56
N THR A 560 33.48 6.18 0.58
CA THR A 560 33.58 6.93 1.84
C THR A 560 32.26 6.84 2.61
N VAL A 561 32.32 7.06 3.91
CA VAL A 561 31.13 7.11 4.76
C VAL A 561 30.16 8.19 4.25
N SER A 562 30.65 9.37 3.86
CA SER A 562 29.84 10.43 3.28
C SER A 562 29.13 10.00 1.99
N GLN A 563 29.84 9.26 1.10
CA GLN A 563 29.21 8.73 -0.12
C GLN A 563 28.09 7.74 0.19
N MET A 564 28.31 6.86 1.16
CA MET A 564 27.29 5.90 1.59
C MET A 564 26.10 6.61 2.23
N ALA A 565 26.34 7.60 3.09
CA ALA A 565 25.29 8.42 3.71
C ALA A 565 24.42 9.15 2.65
N ASP A 566 25.06 9.66 1.58
CA ASP A 566 24.31 10.24 0.46
C ASP A 566 23.44 9.22 -0.30
N ILE A 567 23.90 7.97 -0.39
CA ILE A 567 23.20 6.88 -1.12
C ILE A 567 21.97 6.39 -0.33
N VAL A 568 22.11 6.23 0.99
CA VAL A 568 21.04 5.68 1.85
C VAL A 568 19.94 6.70 2.18
N ILE A 569 20.15 7.97 1.82
CA ILE A 569 19.16 9.04 1.94
C ILE A 569 18.57 9.32 0.58
N GLY A 570 17.25 9.27 0.48
CA GLY A 570 16.51 9.60 -0.73
C GLY A 570 16.78 11.02 -1.21
N GLY A 571 16.77 11.20 -2.52
CA GLY A 571 16.96 12.49 -3.14
C GLY A 571 15.80 13.42 -2.84
N ASN A 572 15.91 14.18 -1.78
CA ASN A 572 15.10 15.37 -1.57
C ASN A 572 16.00 16.52 -1.16
N LYS A 573 16.53 17.17 -2.15
CA LYS A 573 17.37 18.34 -1.93
C LYS A 573 16.62 19.56 -2.35
N LEU A 574 15.41 19.72 -1.77
CA LEU A 574 14.69 20.99 -1.89
C LEU A 574 15.60 22.10 -1.36
N PRO A 575 15.81 23.19 -2.12
CA PRO A 575 16.36 24.38 -1.54
C PRO A 575 15.46 24.76 -0.36
N SER A 576 16.05 24.90 0.82
CA SER A 576 15.29 25.48 1.94
C SER A 576 14.73 26.83 1.49
N ALA A 577 13.62 27.28 2.07
CA ALA A 577 13.04 28.59 1.80
C ALA A 577 14.06 29.76 1.95
N ASN A 578 15.24 29.50 2.50
CA ASN A 578 16.35 30.42 2.70
C ASN A 578 17.51 30.21 1.70
N GLY A 579 17.35 29.37 0.66
CA GLY A 579 18.37 29.14 -0.35
C GLY A 579 19.52 28.21 0.08
N GLN A 580 19.37 27.50 1.21
CA GLN A 580 20.30 26.47 1.66
C GLN A 580 19.72 25.10 1.27
N SER A 581 20.45 24.35 0.48
CA SER A 581 20.10 22.95 0.20
C SER A 581 20.59 22.07 1.34
N ALA A 582 19.73 21.31 1.95
CA ALA A 582 20.14 20.20 2.75
C ALA A 582 20.77 19.14 1.83
N GLY A 583 22.05 18.83 2.02
CA GLY A 583 22.78 17.84 1.24
C GLY A 583 23.29 18.31 -0.13
N ALA A 584 24.16 17.49 -0.77
CA ALA A 584 24.87 17.86 -2.00
C ALA A 584 23.93 18.22 -3.16
N ALA A 585 23.84 19.51 -3.46
CA ALA A 585 23.07 20.00 -4.56
C ALA A 585 23.61 19.48 -5.89
N SER A 586 22.76 18.99 -6.78
CA SER A 586 23.10 18.94 -8.19
C SER A 586 23.32 20.37 -8.69
N GLU A 587 24.22 20.58 -9.63
CA GLU A 587 24.45 21.91 -10.25
C GLU A 587 23.19 22.50 -10.90
N ASN A 588 22.11 21.72 -11.02
CA ASN A 588 20.81 22.07 -11.61
C ASN A 588 19.69 22.27 -10.60
N ALA A 589 19.97 22.41 -9.32
CA ALA A 589 18.97 22.64 -8.27
C ALA A 589 18.13 23.93 -8.45
N SER A 590 18.45 24.73 -9.47
CA SER A 590 17.69 25.95 -9.80
C SER A 590 16.38 25.70 -10.54
N ASP A 591 16.17 24.48 -11.04
CA ASP A 591 15.00 24.16 -11.89
C ASP A 591 13.81 23.53 -11.14
N ILE A 592 13.89 23.46 -9.82
CA ILE A 592 12.88 22.82 -8.95
C ILE A 592 11.82 23.82 -8.44
N SER A 593 11.52 24.87 -9.15
CA SER A 593 10.80 25.99 -8.56
C SER A 593 9.28 25.91 -8.59
N ASP A 594 8.65 24.84 -9.06
CA ASP A 594 7.24 24.92 -9.43
C ASP A 594 6.30 23.81 -8.97
N GLY A 595 6.52 23.25 -7.80
CA GLY A 595 5.53 22.38 -7.19
C GLY A 595 5.81 20.88 -7.33
N THR A 596 6.98 20.50 -7.75
CA THR A 596 7.48 19.14 -7.50
C THR A 596 7.79 19.04 -6.02
N MET A 597 7.16 18.13 -5.32
CA MET A 597 7.40 17.97 -3.89
C MET A 597 8.82 17.54 -3.57
N ILE A 598 9.59 17.07 -4.54
CA ILE A 598 10.85 16.36 -4.29
C ILE A 598 11.85 16.60 -5.43
N GLY A 599 13.08 16.78 -5.06
CA GLY A 599 14.16 17.36 -5.81
C GLY A 599 14.51 16.76 -7.15
N ALA A 600 15.11 17.54 -8.02
CA ALA A 600 15.53 17.12 -9.35
C ALA A 600 16.95 16.58 -9.34
N GLN A 601 17.11 15.36 -9.77
CA GLN A 601 18.38 14.73 -10.13
C GLN A 601 18.51 14.63 -11.67
N ALA A 602 19.57 13.98 -12.15
CA ALA A 602 19.83 13.86 -13.58
C ALA A 602 18.68 13.21 -14.39
N ASN A 603 17.90 12.34 -13.76
CA ASN A 603 16.77 11.64 -14.38
C ASN A 603 15.43 12.00 -13.72
N ALA A 604 15.30 13.20 -13.17
CA ALA A 604 14.08 13.61 -12.47
C ALA A 604 12.85 13.54 -13.37
N VAL A 605 11.75 13.09 -12.77
CA VAL A 605 10.40 13.11 -13.36
C VAL A 605 9.56 14.11 -12.60
N SER A 606 9.02 15.10 -13.28
CA SER A 606 8.22 16.14 -12.65
C SER A 606 7.00 15.56 -11.94
N GLY A 607 6.86 15.85 -10.65
CA GLY A 607 5.77 15.34 -9.81
C GLY A 607 5.96 13.92 -9.27
N ALA A 608 7.09 13.28 -9.53
CA ALA A 608 7.43 12.01 -8.91
C ALA A 608 7.59 12.18 -7.37
N ALA A 609 7.31 11.11 -6.63
CA ALA A 609 7.32 11.13 -5.17
C ALA A 609 8.74 11.26 -4.61
N GLY A 610 9.73 10.67 -5.29
CA GLY A 610 11.12 10.71 -4.83
C GLY A 610 12.10 10.05 -5.77
N GLU A 611 13.34 10.01 -5.34
CA GLU A 611 14.45 9.39 -6.08
C GLU A 611 15.62 9.05 -5.16
N THR A 612 16.49 8.14 -5.58
CA THR A 612 17.78 7.92 -4.91
C THR A 612 18.81 8.95 -5.35
N ALA A 613 19.96 9.02 -4.66
CA ALA A 613 21.01 9.97 -4.99
C ALA A 613 21.64 9.68 -6.36
N GLY A 614 21.68 10.67 -7.25
CA GLY A 614 22.28 10.60 -8.59
C GLY A 614 23.60 11.37 -8.75
N ILE A 615 24.15 11.92 -7.68
CA ILE A 615 25.38 12.74 -7.70
C ILE A 615 26.63 11.93 -8.07
N TYR A 616 26.57 10.60 -7.96
CA TYR A 616 27.71 9.71 -8.25
C TYR A 616 27.65 9.03 -9.62
N ILE A 617 26.76 9.46 -10.52
CA ILE A 617 26.60 8.88 -11.87
C ILE A 617 27.87 8.94 -12.69
N GLU A 618 28.63 10.03 -12.60
CA GLU A 618 29.87 10.18 -13.38
C GLU A 618 31.05 9.45 -12.71
N SER A 619 31.20 9.55 -11.40
CA SER A 619 32.38 9.04 -10.69
C SER A 619 32.28 7.56 -10.33
N LYS A 620 31.07 7.07 -9.99
CA LYS A 620 30.82 5.70 -9.50
C LYS A 620 29.88 4.91 -10.40
N LYS A 621 29.31 5.52 -11.42
CA LYS A 621 28.29 4.93 -12.30
C LYS A 621 27.04 4.49 -11.53
N ILE A 622 26.65 5.26 -10.55
CA ILE A 622 25.43 5.09 -9.75
C ILE A 622 24.41 6.11 -10.26
N PRO A 623 23.40 5.70 -11.07
CA PRO A 623 22.30 6.57 -11.44
C PRO A 623 21.32 6.67 -10.28
N ASN A 624 20.54 7.75 -10.22
CA ASN A 624 19.34 7.76 -9.41
C ASN A 624 18.25 6.88 -10.05
N ILE A 625 17.44 6.24 -9.22
CA ILE A 625 16.18 5.63 -9.62
C ILE A 625 15.03 6.49 -9.13
N VAL A 626 13.99 6.60 -9.95
CA VAL A 626 12.83 7.46 -9.69
C VAL A 626 11.69 6.64 -9.09
N LEU A 627 11.05 7.19 -8.07
CA LEU A 627 9.94 6.60 -7.34
C LEU A 627 8.68 7.44 -7.57
N ALA A 628 7.57 6.83 -7.97
CA ALA A 628 6.32 7.54 -8.19
C ALA A 628 5.17 6.92 -7.40
N ASP A 629 4.35 7.78 -6.80
CA ASP A 629 3.11 7.42 -6.14
C ASP A 629 2.01 6.98 -7.10
N GLY A 630 0.90 6.60 -6.54
CA GLY A 630 -0.38 6.40 -7.18
C GLY A 630 -0.83 4.96 -7.25
N PRO A 631 -1.40 4.36 -6.16
CA PRO A 631 -1.90 2.98 -6.18
C PRO A 631 -3.01 2.69 -7.21
N ALA A 632 -3.62 3.72 -7.76
CA ALA A 632 -4.58 3.61 -8.87
C ALA A 632 -4.01 4.07 -10.22
N GLY A 633 -2.70 4.07 -10.40
CA GLY A 633 -1.97 4.56 -11.58
C GLY A 633 -0.95 5.64 -11.22
N LEU A 634 0.02 5.90 -12.08
CA LEU A 634 1.11 6.83 -11.79
C LEU A 634 0.63 8.23 -11.46
N ARG A 635 1.17 8.78 -10.36
CA ARG A 635 0.95 10.15 -9.94
C ARG A 635 2.19 11.00 -10.21
N ILE A 636 2.20 11.66 -11.36
CA ILE A 636 3.22 12.62 -11.78
C ILE A 636 2.56 13.88 -12.34
N THR A 637 3.33 14.96 -12.53
CA THR A 637 2.77 16.21 -13.07
C THR A 637 2.28 16.02 -14.51
N GLN A 638 1.08 16.49 -14.84
CA GLN A 638 0.49 16.38 -16.17
C GLN A 638 1.17 17.25 -17.21
N GLU A 639 1.48 18.48 -16.84
CA GLU A 639 2.04 19.50 -17.73
C GLU A 639 3.18 20.21 -17.01
N GLU A 640 4.29 20.39 -17.70
CA GLU A 640 5.46 21.11 -17.21
C GLU A 640 5.88 22.18 -18.21
N GLU A 641 5.92 23.43 -17.77
CA GLU A 641 6.43 24.53 -18.55
C GLU A 641 7.95 24.59 -18.44
N ARG A 642 8.65 24.41 -19.56
CA ARG A 642 10.11 24.54 -19.68
C ARG A 642 10.47 25.68 -20.61
N GLU A 643 11.75 26.13 -20.62
CA GLU A 643 12.22 27.22 -21.48
C GLU A 643 11.97 27.00 -22.97
N ASP A 644 11.91 25.76 -23.41
CA ASP A 644 11.74 25.31 -24.80
C ASP A 644 10.30 24.91 -25.15
N GLY A 645 9.37 24.96 -24.20
CA GLY A 645 7.95 24.68 -24.42
C GLY A 645 7.28 23.88 -23.29
N THR A 646 5.98 23.62 -23.44
CA THR A 646 5.21 22.79 -22.52
C THR A 646 5.44 21.32 -22.82
N TYR A 647 5.70 20.54 -21.79
CA TYR A 647 5.84 19.10 -21.83
C TYR A 647 4.63 18.44 -21.16
N TYR A 648 4.17 17.32 -21.74
CA TYR A 648 2.98 16.59 -21.28
C TYR A 648 3.35 15.17 -20.87
N GLN A 649 2.82 14.71 -19.71
CA GLN A 649 3.03 13.37 -19.19
C GLN A 649 1.73 12.86 -18.51
N PHE A 650 0.75 12.51 -19.36
CA PHE A 650 -0.54 12.05 -18.87
C PHE A 650 -0.50 10.57 -18.52
N CYS A 651 -0.90 10.26 -17.31
CA CYS A 651 -1.05 8.91 -16.79
C CYS A 651 -2.50 8.47 -16.81
N THR A 652 -2.73 7.17 -16.66
CA THR A 652 -4.05 6.58 -16.61
C THR A 652 -4.50 6.42 -15.18
N ALA A 653 -5.67 6.98 -14.82
CA ALA A 653 -6.33 6.61 -13.57
C ALA A 653 -7.10 5.31 -13.78
N PHE A 654 -6.58 4.24 -13.24
CA PHE A 654 -7.23 2.93 -13.18
C PHE A 654 -8.27 2.88 -12.06
N PRO A 655 -9.14 1.86 -12.01
CA PRO A 655 -9.97 1.59 -10.84
C PRO A 655 -9.10 1.42 -9.60
N SER A 656 -9.61 1.85 -8.45
CA SER A 656 -8.92 1.70 -7.15
C SER A 656 -8.69 0.23 -6.77
N GLY A 657 -7.75 -0.02 -5.86
CA GLY A 657 -7.39 -1.36 -5.41
C GLY A 657 -8.59 -2.21 -4.96
N THR A 658 -9.50 -1.62 -4.17
CA THR A 658 -10.76 -2.28 -3.78
C THR A 658 -11.59 -2.70 -4.98
N VAL A 659 -11.79 -1.81 -5.98
CA VAL A 659 -12.60 -2.13 -7.18
C VAL A 659 -11.91 -3.23 -8.00
N MET A 660 -10.61 -3.18 -8.13
CA MET A 660 -9.86 -4.22 -8.83
C MET A 660 -9.97 -5.57 -8.14
N THR A 661 -9.87 -5.59 -6.82
CA THR A 661 -10.00 -6.82 -6.03
C THR A 661 -11.43 -7.37 -6.05
N GLN A 662 -12.45 -6.51 -6.11
CA GLN A 662 -13.84 -6.93 -6.31
C GLN A 662 -14.05 -7.70 -7.62
N SER A 663 -13.13 -7.64 -8.56
CA SER A 663 -13.18 -8.50 -9.75
C SER A 663 -12.95 -9.99 -9.43
N TRP A 664 -12.25 -10.32 -8.36
CA TRP A 664 -11.78 -11.67 -8.02
C TRP A 664 -11.10 -12.37 -9.21
N ASP A 665 -10.33 -11.59 -9.98
CA ASP A 665 -9.73 -12.03 -11.24
C ASP A 665 -8.24 -11.65 -11.26
N VAL A 666 -7.39 -12.63 -10.99
CA VAL A 666 -5.92 -12.47 -10.97
C VAL A 666 -5.37 -12.06 -12.33
N GLU A 667 -6.01 -12.49 -13.45
CA GLU A 667 -5.60 -12.11 -14.81
C GLU A 667 -5.93 -10.63 -15.10
N ALA A 668 -7.03 -10.12 -14.55
CA ALA A 668 -7.40 -8.71 -14.63
C ALA A 668 -6.40 -7.84 -13.84
N MET A 669 -5.99 -8.27 -12.65
CA MET A 669 -5.00 -7.57 -11.85
C MET A 669 -3.62 -7.56 -12.52
N GLU A 670 -3.19 -8.69 -13.08
CA GLU A 670 -1.95 -8.75 -13.88
C GLU A 670 -2.00 -7.82 -15.10
N THR A 671 -3.16 -7.68 -15.73
CA THR A 671 -3.39 -6.77 -16.86
C THR A 671 -3.22 -5.30 -16.43
N LEU A 672 -3.73 -4.92 -15.27
CA LEU A 672 -3.50 -3.60 -14.67
C LEU A 672 -2.00 -3.37 -14.47
N GLY A 673 -1.32 -4.30 -13.80
CA GLY A 673 0.12 -4.20 -13.56
C GLY A 673 0.94 -4.02 -14.84
N LYS A 674 0.60 -4.75 -15.91
CA LYS A 674 1.24 -4.58 -17.22
C LYS A 674 1.02 -3.19 -17.82
N ALA A 675 -0.20 -2.67 -17.72
CA ALA A 675 -0.51 -1.34 -18.27
C ALA A 675 0.21 -0.21 -17.50
N VAL A 676 0.30 -0.32 -16.17
CA VAL A 676 1.09 0.59 -15.35
C VAL A 676 2.57 0.47 -15.68
N GLY A 677 3.09 -0.75 -15.82
CA GLY A 677 4.48 -1.00 -16.22
C GLY A 677 4.90 -0.31 -17.51
N GLU A 678 3.99 -0.24 -18.50
CA GLU A 678 4.24 0.53 -19.72
C GLU A 678 4.41 2.03 -19.45
N GLU A 679 3.63 2.60 -18.51
CA GLU A 679 3.74 4.01 -18.12
C GLU A 679 5.02 4.30 -17.34
N LEU A 680 5.43 3.39 -16.43
CA LEU A 680 6.70 3.47 -15.73
C LEU A 680 7.88 3.56 -16.70
N LEU A 681 7.92 2.69 -17.70
CA LEU A 681 8.97 2.70 -18.72
C LEU A 681 8.93 3.96 -19.59
N GLU A 682 7.73 4.41 -20.00
CA GLU A 682 7.57 5.60 -20.85
C GLU A 682 8.11 6.85 -20.16
N TYR A 683 7.83 7.01 -18.86
CA TYR A 683 8.23 8.20 -18.11
C TYR A 683 9.56 8.07 -17.37
N GLY A 684 10.21 6.91 -17.44
CA GLY A 684 11.53 6.69 -16.81
C GLY A 684 11.45 6.54 -15.28
N VAL A 685 10.33 6.08 -14.77
CA VAL A 685 10.16 5.71 -13.35
C VAL A 685 10.66 4.29 -13.16
N THR A 686 11.34 4.02 -12.06
CA THR A 686 11.85 2.68 -11.72
C THR A 686 10.94 1.95 -10.74
N LEU A 687 10.56 2.62 -9.64
CA LEU A 687 9.73 2.04 -8.59
C LEU A 687 8.37 2.72 -8.54
N TRP A 688 7.33 1.94 -8.65
CA TRP A 688 5.98 2.35 -8.35
C TRP A 688 5.67 2.10 -6.88
N LEU A 689 5.25 3.14 -6.15
CA LEU A 689 4.93 3.06 -4.72
C LEU A 689 3.53 2.46 -4.53
N ALA A 690 3.37 1.24 -4.96
CA ALA A 690 2.17 0.41 -4.94
C ALA A 690 2.61 -1.06 -5.08
N PRO A 691 1.71 -2.02 -4.75
CA PRO A 691 0.37 -1.89 -4.19
C PRO A 691 0.32 -1.46 -2.72
N GLY A 692 -0.79 -0.80 -2.33
CA GLY A 692 -1.19 -0.67 -0.94
C GLY A 692 -1.97 -1.91 -0.52
N MET A 693 -1.55 -2.61 0.55
CA MET A 693 -2.03 -3.97 0.84
C MET A 693 -2.49 -4.20 2.28
N ASN A 694 -2.63 -3.12 3.06
CA ASN A 694 -3.09 -3.27 4.43
C ASN A 694 -4.50 -3.86 4.48
N ILE A 695 -4.81 -4.55 5.57
CA ILE A 695 -6.11 -5.20 5.76
C ILE A 695 -7.20 -4.15 6.00
N GLN A 696 -8.32 -4.28 5.32
CA GLN A 696 -9.53 -3.49 5.56
C GLN A 696 -10.19 -3.94 6.87
N LYS A 697 -9.54 -3.62 8.00
CA LYS A 697 -9.97 -4.00 9.34
C LYS A 697 -11.29 -3.33 9.71
N ASN A 698 -11.43 -2.06 9.37
CA ASN A 698 -12.60 -1.24 9.68
C ASN A 698 -13.11 -0.47 8.45
N ALA A 699 -14.42 -0.34 8.30
CA ALA A 699 -15.07 0.35 7.19
C ALA A 699 -14.73 1.85 7.10
N LEU A 700 -14.23 2.45 8.17
CA LEU A 700 -13.94 3.87 8.27
C LEU A 700 -12.51 4.24 7.86
N CYS A 701 -11.58 3.31 7.73
CA CYS A 701 -10.22 3.64 7.30
C CYS A 701 -10.24 4.43 5.98
N GLY A 702 -9.62 5.61 6.01
CA GLY A 702 -9.61 6.55 4.90
C GLY A 702 -8.97 6.00 3.63
N ARG A 703 -8.02 5.07 3.76
CA ARG A 703 -7.29 4.45 2.66
C ARG A 703 -7.85 3.10 2.21
N ASN A 704 -8.98 2.63 2.72
CA ASN A 704 -9.61 1.40 2.24
C ASN A 704 -9.82 1.38 0.71
N PHE A 705 -9.97 2.54 0.06
CA PHE A 705 -10.14 2.60 -1.39
C PHE A 705 -8.97 1.99 -2.17
N GLU A 706 -7.74 2.12 -1.68
CA GLU A 706 -6.53 1.58 -2.31
C GLU A 706 -6.14 0.20 -1.78
N TYR A 707 -6.61 -0.17 -0.58
CA TYR A 707 -6.39 -1.48 0.00
C TYR A 707 -7.33 -2.52 -0.62
N TYR A 708 -6.94 -3.79 -0.55
CA TYR A 708 -7.59 -4.81 -1.36
C TYR A 708 -8.80 -5.47 -0.68
N SER A 709 -8.64 -5.94 0.55
CA SER A 709 -9.64 -6.78 1.21
C SER A 709 -9.49 -6.78 2.74
N GLU A 710 -10.53 -7.27 3.42
CA GLU A 710 -10.46 -7.74 4.81
C GLU A 710 -9.77 -9.11 4.93
N ASP A 711 -9.59 -9.81 3.81
CA ASP A 711 -8.99 -11.15 3.76
C ASP A 711 -7.55 -11.11 3.27
N PRO A 712 -6.57 -11.63 4.06
CA PRO A 712 -5.17 -11.59 3.71
C PRO A 712 -4.81 -12.48 2.51
N TYR A 713 -5.48 -13.62 2.31
CA TYR A 713 -5.21 -14.49 1.17
C TYR A 713 -5.63 -13.84 -0.15
N LEU A 714 -6.84 -13.25 -0.19
CA LEU A 714 -7.31 -12.51 -1.37
C LEU A 714 -6.39 -11.32 -1.67
N SER A 715 -6.02 -10.55 -0.64
CA SER A 715 -5.09 -9.42 -0.76
C SER A 715 -3.73 -9.88 -1.28
N GLY A 716 -3.19 -10.97 -0.76
CA GLY A 716 -1.92 -11.56 -1.20
C GLY A 716 -1.94 -12.00 -2.66
N MET A 717 -2.99 -12.69 -3.09
CA MET A 717 -3.12 -13.16 -4.48
C MET A 717 -3.21 -12.00 -5.48
N MET A 718 -3.95 -10.94 -5.13
CA MET A 718 -4.03 -9.74 -5.97
C MET A 718 -2.70 -9.00 -6.00
N GLY A 719 -2.02 -8.86 -4.86
CA GLY A 719 -0.69 -8.27 -4.78
C GLY A 719 0.37 -9.03 -5.59
N ILE A 720 0.34 -10.37 -5.56
CA ILE A 720 1.19 -11.22 -6.43
C ILE A 720 0.96 -10.88 -7.89
N SER A 721 -0.31 -10.87 -8.32
CA SER A 721 -0.66 -10.71 -9.73
C SER A 721 -0.31 -9.32 -10.26
N GLU A 722 -0.54 -8.27 -9.48
CA GLU A 722 -0.17 -6.90 -9.84
C GLU A 722 1.35 -6.75 -9.91
N THR A 723 2.07 -7.26 -8.92
CA THR A 723 3.54 -7.25 -8.89
C THR A 723 4.13 -7.97 -10.09
N GLN A 724 3.64 -9.17 -10.42
CA GLN A 724 4.07 -9.92 -11.59
C GLN A 724 3.77 -9.16 -12.89
N GLY A 725 2.61 -8.50 -12.97
CA GLY A 725 2.23 -7.67 -14.10
C GLY A 725 3.22 -6.52 -14.33
N VAL A 726 3.49 -5.71 -13.31
CA VAL A 726 4.47 -4.60 -13.38
C VAL A 726 5.86 -5.13 -13.67
N GLN A 727 6.33 -6.08 -12.90
CA GLN A 727 7.70 -6.62 -12.96
C GLN A 727 7.94 -7.57 -14.15
N SER A 728 6.91 -7.86 -14.96
CA SER A 728 7.09 -8.47 -16.27
C SER A 728 7.87 -7.57 -17.24
N HIS A 729 7.89 -6.26 -16.96
CA HIS A 729 8.70 -5.29 -17.69
C HIS A 729 10.11 -5.20 -17.11
N PRO A 730 11.14 -5.10 -17.97
CA PRO A 730 12.52 -5.10 -17.51
C PRO A 730 12.90 -3.83 -16.75
N GLY A 731 13.57 -3.98 -15.59
CA GLY A 731 14.24 -2.91 -14.87
C GLY A 731 13.31 -1.95 -14.12
N ILE A 732 12.06 -2.32 -13.94
CA ILE A 732 11.09 -1.60 -13.11
C ILE A 732 10.47 -2.54 -12.10
N GLY A 733 9.89 -1.98 -11.04
CA GLY A 733 9.28 -2.79 -10.00
C GLY A 733 8.28 -2.04 -9.14
N VAL A 734 7.74 -2.77 -8.19
CA VAL A 734 6.78 -2.28 -7.20
C VAL A 734 7.44 -2.04 -5.85
N THR A 735 6.80 -1.22 -5.04
CA THR A 735 7.06 -1.04 -3.61
C THR A 735 5.79 -1.38 -2.87
N ILE A 736 5.70 -2.59 -2.32
CA ILE A 736 4.52 -3.00 -1.54
C ILE A 736 4.48 -2.22 -0.23
N LYS A 737 3.26 -1.75 0.16
CA LYS A 737 3.07 -0.83 1.28
C LYS A 737 1.72 -1.03 1.97
N HIS A 738 1.51 -0.51 3.18
CA HIS A 738 2.47 0.06 4.12
C HIS A 738 2.79 -1.02 5.15
N PHE A 739 4.01 -1.41 5.29
CA PHE A 739 4.47 -2.56 6.04
C PHE A 739 4.81 -2.16 7.49
N TYR A 740 3.95 -2.50 8.51
CA TYR A 740 2.64 -3.10 8.42
C TYR A 740 1.64 -2.40 9.37
N GLY A 741 0.39 -2.88 9.45
CA GLY A 741 -0.59 -2.45 10.46
C GLY A 741 -1.24 -1.08 10.21
N ASN A 742 -1.02 -0.42 9.06
CA ASN A 742 -1.65 0.86 8.73
C ASN A 742 -3.13 0.67 8.37
N SER A 743 -3.95 0.34 9.37
CA SER A 743 -5.39 0.11 9.21
C SER A 743 -6.25 1.30 9.60
N GLN A 744 -5.64 2.41 10.04
CA GLN A 744 -6.28 3.70 10.36
C GLN A 744 -5.40 4.86 9.89
N GLU A 745 -6.01 6.01 9.54
CA GLU A 745 -5.31 7.20 9.07
C GLU A 745 -5.20 8.30 10.14
N ASP A 746 -6.21 8.43 10.98
CA ASP A 746 -6.19 9.38 12.08
C ASP A 746 -5.06 9.02 13.04
N ASN A 747 -4.17 9.98 13.30
CA ASN A 747 -2.99 9.82 14.16
C ASN A 747 -1.98 8.74 13.70
N ARG A 748 -1.98 8.30 12.45
CA ARG A 748 -1.14 7.21 11.92
C ARG A 748 0.36 7.34 12.21
N ASN A 749 0.85 8.59 12.39
CA ASN A 749 2.25 8.86 12.69
C ASN A 749 2.62 8.64 14.17
N ALA A 750 1.66 8.37 15.04
CA ALA A 750 1.90 8.34 16.48
C ALA A 750 1.13 7.24 17.22
N VAL A 751 0.09 6.68 16.61
CA VAL A 751 -0.69 5.59 17.23
C VAL A 751 0.20 4.36 17.46
N ASN A 752 0.13 3.82 18.68
CA ASN A 752 0.73 2.53 19.00
C ASN A 752 -0.31 1.43 18.83
N ASN A 753 -0.10 0.55 17.88
CA ASN A 753 -0.93 -0.63 17.71
C ASN A 753 -0.38 -1.77 18.56
N THR A 754 -1.21 -2.36 19.42
CA THR A 754 -0.84 -3.60 20.14
C THR A 754 -1.45 -4.79 19.40
N ILE A 755 -0.59 -5.61 18.79
CA ILE A 755 -1.00 -6.72 17.93
C ILE A 755 -0.32 -7.99 18.45
N SER A 756 -1.08 -9.08 18.64
CA SER A 756 -0.48 -10.36 19.01
C SER A 756 0.38 -10.93 17.88
N GLU A 757 1.38 -11.74 18.23
CA GLU A 757 2.21 -12.46 17.25
C GLU A 757 1.35 -13.24 16.24
N ARG A 758 0.32 -13.94 16.72
CA ARG A 758 -0.57 -14.73 15.89
C ARG A 758 -1.36 -13.87 14.91
N ALA A 759 -1.97 -12.78 15.38
CA ALA A 759 -2.73 -11.86 14.53
C ALA A 759 -1.82 -11.18 13.50
N SER A 760 -0.61 -10.79 13.92
CA SER A 760 0.39 -10.25 12.99
C SER A 760 0.67 -11.22 11.85
N ARG A 761 0.94 -12.51 12.15
CA ARG A 761 1.33 -13.51 11.16
C ARG A 761 0.17 -14.02 10.29
N GLU A 762 -1.00 -14.27 10.88
CA GLU A 762 -2.14 -14.84 10.14
C GLU A 762 -2.94 -13.79 9.35
N ILE A 763 -2.93 -12.51 9.79
CA ILE A 763 -3.81 -11.46 9.22
C ILE A 763 -3.01 -10.30 8.62
N TYR A 764 -2.15 -9.62 9.41
CA TYR A 764 -1.62 -8.32 9.00
C TYR A 764 -0.33 -8.40 8.20
N LEU A 765 0.40 -9.50 8.26
CA LEU A 765 1.64 -9.76 7.52
C LEU A 765 1.45 -10.76 6.36
N LYS A 766 0.43 -11.63 6.44
CA LYS A 766 0.25 -12.75 5.51
C LYS A 766 0.26 -12.32 4.03
N GLN A 767 -0.43 -11.25 3.66
CA GLN A 767 -0.46 -10.76 2.29
C GLN A 767 0.90 -10.24 1.81
N PHE A 768 1.70 -9.65 2.71
CA PHE A 768 3.06 -9.20 2.38
C PHE A 768 3.99 -10.40 2.18
N GLU A 769 3.93 -11.38 3.09
CA GLU A 769 4.66 -12.64 2.97
C GLU A 769 4.38 -13.31 1.62
N MET A 770 3.09 -13.44 1.27
CA MET A 770 2.66 -14.06 0.01
C MET A 770 3.26 -13.34 -1.21
N VAL A 771 3.27 -12.00 -1.22
CA VAL A 771 3.85 -11.25 -2.35
C VAL A 771 5.36 -11.37 -2.38
N VAL A 772 6.03 -11.35 -1.23
CA VAL A 772 7.49 -11.55 -1.16
C VAL A 772 7.87 -12.93 -1.71
N LYS A 773 7.23 -13.99 -1.22
CA LYS A 773 7.50 -15.38 -1.63
C LYS A 773 6.96 -15.71 -3.04
N GLY A 774 5.84 -15.09 -3.46
CA GLY A 774 5.16 -15.42 -4.72
C GLY A 774 5.52 -14.55 -5.93
N ALA A 775 6.06 -13.35 -5.73
CA ALA A 775 6.35 -12.41 -6.83
C ALA A 775 7.71 -11.70 -6.71
N ALA A 776 8.38 -11.76 -5.57
CA ALA A 776 9.64 -11.07 -5.29
C ALA A 776 9.57 -9.56 -5.65
N PRO A 777 8.83 -8.75 -4.89
CA PRO A 777 8.73 -7.31 -5.13
C PRO A 777 10.11 -6.68 -5.05
N MET A 778 10.36 -5.65 -5.88
CA MET A 778 11.65 -4.96 -5.90
C MET A 778 11.90 -4.16 -4.62
N SER A 779 10.82 -3.70 -3.97
CA SER A 779 10.91 -2.89 -2.76
C SER A 779 9.73 -3.11 -1.82
N ILE A 780 9.95 -2.77 -0.54
CA ILE A 780 8.95 -2.68 0.53
C ILE A 780 9.03 -1.26 1.13
N MET A 781 7.88 -0.69 1.50
CA MET A 781 7.83 0.56 2.27
C MET A 781 7.33 0.26 3.68
N SER A 782 8.17 0.52 4.70
CA SER A 782 7.76 0.43 6.10
C SER A 782 6.69 1.48 6.41
N SER A 783 5.77 1.18 7.32
CA SER A 783 4.67 2.08 7.64
C SER A 783 5.11 3.22 8.59
N TYR A 784 4.23 4.20 8.78
CA TYR A 784 4.40 5.22 9.83
C TYR A 784 4.14 4.68 11.23
N ASN A 785 3.47 3.54 11.33
CA ASN A 785 2.91 3.03 12.56
C ASN A 785 4.00 2.69 13.58
N VAL A 786 3.58 2.75 14.84
CA VAL A 786 4.29 2.14 15.96
C VAL A 786 3.51 0.87 16.29
N ASN A 787 4.11 -0.28 16.05
CA ASN A 787 3.52 -1.57 16.38
C ASN A 787 4.25 -2.15 17.60
N ASN A 788 3.48 -2.60 18.60
CA ASN A 788 4.04 -3.15 19.83
C ASN A 788 5.11 -2.25 20.47
N SER A 789 4.88 -0.93 20.42
CA SER A 789 5.75 0.12 20.95
C SER A 789 7.06 0.38 20.18
N ILE A 790 7.24 -0.21 18.99
CA ILE A 790 8.39 -0.01 18.12
C ILE A 790 7.92 0.60 16.80
N PRO A 791 8.50 1.72 16.31
CA PRO A 791 8.23 2.19 14.96
C PRO A 791 8.62 1.11 13.93
N ASP A 792 7.75 0.80 12.99
CA ASP A 792 7.99 -0.29 12.02
C ASP A 792 9.31 -0.14 11.26
N ALA A 793 9.71 1.10 10.94
CA ALA A 793 10.97 1.34 10.28
C ALA A 793 12.20 1.08 11.18
N ASP A 794 12.04 1.04 12.50
CA ASP A 794 13.09 0.80 13.49
C ASP A 794 13.05 -0.64 14.05
N ASP A 795 12.12 -1.48 13.57
CA ASP A 795 11.89 -2.82 14.08
C ASP A 795 12.80 -3.85 13.36
N TYR A 796 13.85 -4.27 14.05
CA TYR A 796 14.81 -5.25 13.54
C TYR A 796 14.18 -6.62 13.34
N ASP A 797 13.36 -7.05 14.30
CA ASP A 797 12.70 -8.35 14.27
C ASP A 797 11.78 -8.45 13.04
N LEU A 798 11.05 -7.37 12.74
CA LEU A 798 10.20 -7.28 11.57
C LEU A 798 10.99 -7.24 10.26
N LEU A 799 11.93 -6.28 10.15
CA LEU A 799 12.56 -5.95 8.86
C LEU A 799 13.71 -6.89 8.50
N THR A 800 14.46 -7.36 9.51
CA THR A 800 15.59 -8.27 9.28
C THR A 800 15.20 -9.72 9.52
N ASP A 801 14.70 -10.09 10.70
CA ASP A 801 14.48 -11.50 11.01
C ASP A 801 13.30 -12.08 10.27
N VAL A 802 12.14 -11.44 10.32
CA VAL A 802 10.96 -11.91 9.58
C VAL A 802 11.14 -11.69 8.08
N THR A 803 11.33 -10.43 7.64
CA THR A 803 11.27 -10.11 6.22
C THR A 803 12.44 -10.69 5.42
N ARG A 804 13.67 -10.54 5.90
CA ARG A 804 14.85 -11.04 5.20
C ARG A 804 15.22 -12.46 5.60
N GLY A 805 15.09 -12.79 6.88
CA GLY A 805 15.42 -14.12 7.43
C GLY A 805 14.39 -15.18 7.05
N GLU A 806 13.15 -15.05 7.53
CA GLU A 806 12.12 -16.07 7.33
C GLU A 806 11.58 -16.07 5.88
N TRP A 807 11.33 -14.88 5.27
CA TRP A 807 10.74 -14.79 3.93
C TRP A 807 11.76 -14.74 2.79
N GLY A 808 13.04 -14.46 3.10
CA GLY A 808 14.11 -14.39 2.11
C GLY A 808 14.04 -13.17 1.20
N PHE A 809 13.47 -12.06 1.64
CA PHE A 809 13.44 -10.82 0.88
C PHE A 809 14.85 -10.27 0.62
N ASP A 810 15.19 -10.02 -0.63
CA ASP A 810 16.52 -9.54 -1.04
C ASP A 810 16.50 -8.16 -1.75
N GLY A 811 15.34 -7.49 -1.74
CA GLY A 811 15.14 -6.16 -2.32
C GLY A 811 15.44 -5.02 -1.36
N LEU A 812 14.97 -3.83 -1.72
CA LEU A 812 15.13 -2.58 -0.98
C LEU A 812 13.96 -2.36 -0.01
N ILE A 813 14.26 -2.03 1.25
CA ILE A 813 13.25 -1.52 2.19
C ILE A 813 13.47 -0.01 2.34
N MET A 814 12.38 0.76 2.22
CA MET A 814 12.39 2.22 2.41
C MET A 814 11.40 2.66 3.47
N THR A 815 11.64 3.81 4.10
CA THR A 815 10.65 4.45 4.96
C THR A 815 9.51 5.03 4.13
N ASP A 816 8.31 5.08 4.68
CA ASP A 816 7.32 6.07 4.25
C ASP A 816 7.83 7.50 4.55
N TRP A 817 7.21 8.53 3.95
CA TRP A 817 7.75 9.90 3.89
C TRP A 817 7.92 10.56 5.26
N GLY A 818 9.16 10.71 5.67
CA GLY A 818 9.52 11.25 6.98
C GLY A 818 9.67 10.19 8.07
N GLY A 819 9.36 8.92 7.78
CA GLY A 819 9.61 7.78 8.67
C GLY A 819 8.79 7.75 9.97
N GLY A 820 7.75 8.56 10.09
CA GLY A 820 6.96 8.62 11.33
C GLY A 820 7.79 9.02 12.55
N GLN A 821 7.82 8.16 13.56
CA GLN A 821 8.62 8.34 14.78
C GLN A 821 10.00 7.67 14.71
N SER A 822 10.36 7.10 13.57
CA SER A 822 11.61 6.36 13.41
C SER A 822 12.85 7.26 13.44
N THR A 823 14.00 6.64 13.73
CA THR A 823 15.30 7.29 13.76
C THR A 823 16.19 6.72 12.65
N PRO A 824 16.71 7.52 11.70
CA PRO A 824 17.42 7.02 10.52
C PRO A 824 18.52 5.99 10.79
N SER A 825 19.34 6.17 11.84
CA SER A 825 20.38 5.21 12.19
C SER A 825 19.82 3.89 12.75
N ILE A 826 18.77 3.95 13.55
CA ILE A 826 18.09 2.77 14.09
C ILE A 826 17.37 2.04 12.95
N SER A 827 16.67 2.77 12.08
CA SER A 827 16.01 2.21 10.90
C SER A 827 16.96 1.42 10.01
N MET A 828 18.16 1.97 9.73
CA MET A 828 19.14 1.25 8.91
C MET A 828 19.67 -0.01 9.59
N HIS A 829 19.90 0.07 10.90
CA HIS A 829 20.28 -1.10 11.66
C HIS A 829 19.20 -2.18 11.59
N ALA A 830 17.95 -1.78 11.78
CA ALA A 830 16.78 -2.65 11.66
C ALA A 830 16.62 -3.31 10.29
N GLY A 831 17.21 -2.74 9.23
CA GLY A 831 17.13 -3.30 7.88
C GLY A 831 16.33 -2.43 6.88
N ASN A 832 15.91 -1.22 7.28
CA ASN A 832 15.35 -0.23 6.40
C ASN A 832 16.46 0.51 5.67
N ASP A 833 16.64 0.26 4.39
CA ASP A 833 17.84 0.66 3.65
C ASP A 833 17.83 2.12 3.20
N LEU A 834 16.67 2.66 2.83
CA LEU A 834 16.52 3.97 2.20
C LEU A 834 15.59 4.87 3.02
N ILE A 835 16.11 5.97 3.51
CA ILE A 835 15.33 6.97 4.25
C ILE A 835 14.70 7.96 3.27
N MET A 836 13.36 8.06 3.28
CA MET A 836 12.59 8.93 2.40
C MET A 836 11.76 9.96 3.19
N PRO A 837 11.60 11.20 2.72
CA PRO A 837 12.48 11.90 1.80
C PRO A 837 13.76 12.34 2.51
N GLY A 838 14.83 12.49 1.75
CA GLY A 838 16.13 12.75 2.33
C GLY A 838 16.30 14.14 2.98
N SER A 839 16.44 14.18 4.29
CA SER A 839 16.83 15.39 5.04
C SER A 839 17.81 15.11 6.18
N SER A 840 18.33 13.88 6.26
CA SER A 840 19.10 13.42 7.43
C SER A 840 20.52 12.94 7.10
N VAL A 841 21.09 13.34 5.97
CA VAL A 841 22.46 12.95 5.57
C VAL A 841 23.48 13.36 6.63
N GLU A 842 23.36 14.58 7.18
CA GLU A 842 24.26 15.06 8.21
C GLU A 842 24.17 14.21 9.48
N ASP A 843 22.96 13.86 9.91
CA ASP A 843 22.75 13.04 11.10
C ASP A 843 23.41 11.66 10.96
N ILE A 844 23.24 11.02 9.80
CA ILE A 844 23.84 9.70 9.54
C ILE A 844 25.35 9.79 9.44
N THR A 845 25.85 10.79 8.72
CA THR A 845 27.30 11.00 8.60
C THR A 845 27.93 11.22 9.96
N ILE A 846 27.34 12.05 10.81
CA ILE A 846 27.82 12.32 12.17
C ILE A 846 27.81 11.06 13.02
N ARG A 847 26.74 10.27 12.95
CA ARG A 847 26.59 9.05 13.74
C ARG A 847 27.52 7.93 13.27
N ALA A 848 27.86 7.91 12.00
CA ALA A 848 28.85 7.00 11.47
C ALA A 848 30.30 7.37 11.83
N PHE A 849 30.57 8.63 12.12
CA PHE A 849 31.89 9.14 12.54
C PHE A 849 31.94 9.25 14.05
N THR A 850 32.52 8.26 14.72
CA THR A 850 32.58 8.26 16.18
C THR A 850 33.76 9.02 16.77
N ASP A 851 34.81 9.34 16.00
CA ASP A 851 36.08 9.87 16.48
C ASP A 851 36.53 11.18 15.82
N GLU A 852 35.85 11.74 14.85
CA GLU A 852 36.18 13.03 14.23
C GLU A 852 35.16 14.13 14.54
N GLU A 853 35.70 15.36 14.68
CA GLU A 853 34.85 16.56 14.76
C GLU A 853 34.00 16.70 13.52
N PRO A 854 32.67 16.63 13.65
CA PRO A 854 31.78 16.87 12.51
C PRO A 854 32.05 18.28 12.00
N VAL A 855 32.34 18.39 10.71
CA VAL A 855 32.45 19.69 10.03
C VAL A 855 31.04 20.23 9.84
N PHE A 856 30.50 20.89 10.85
CA PHE A 856 29.33 21.72 10.68
C PHE A 856 29.72 23.01 9.95
N GLY A 857 28.95 23.41 8.96
CA GLY A 857 29.02 24.77 8.42
C GLY A 857 28.74 25.79 9.53
N GLU A 858 29.38 26.94 9.47
CA GLU A 858 29.25 27.99 10.51
C GLU A 858 27.79 28.42 10.78
N ASP A 859 26.86 28.10 9.90
CA ASP A 859 25.44 28.48 9.98
C ASP A 859 24.51 27.39 10.54
N ASP A 860 24.97 26.14 10.68
CA ASP A 860 24.10 24.99 11.02
C ASP A 860 23.92 24.76 12.51
N ILE A 861 24.52 25.54 13.32
CA ILE A 861 24.63 25.29 14.76
C ILE A 861 23.83 26.30 15.59
N TYR A 862 22.52 26.34 15.53
CA TYR A 862 21.70 27.08 16.51
C TYR A 862 20.57 26.20 17.05
N PRO A 863 20.30 26.17 18.37
CA PRO A 863 19.09 25.56 18.83
C PRO A 863 17.90 26.33 18.26
N GLN A 864 17.13 25.68 17.41
CA GLN A 864 15.76 26.12 17.22
C GLN A 864 14.94 25.42 18.31
N VAL A 865 14.64 26.15 19.36
CA VAL A 865 13.67 25.69 20.35
C VAL A 865 12.31 26.18 19.90
N THR A 866 11.50 25.29 19.41
CA THR A 866 10.09 25.56 19.23
C THR A 866 9.43 25.41 20.59
N VAL A 867 9.06 26.50 21.22
CA VAL A 867 8.24 26.50 22.43
C VAL A 867 6.78 26.53 21.98
N GLY A 868 6.15 25.36 21.98
CA GLY A 868 4.77 25.16 21.54
C GLY A 868 4.61 23.85 20.78
N GLN A 869 3.42 23.32 20.68
CA GLN A 869 3.13 22.13 19.87
C GLN A 869 3.15 22.51 18.39
N GLY A 870 4.22 22.14 17.70
CA GLY A 870 4.23 22.07 16.25
C GLY A 870 3.60 20.72 15.79
N TRP A 871 3.42 20.55 14.49
CA TRP A 871 2.88 19.31 13.87
C TRP A 871 3.64 18.02 14.28
N PHE A 872 4.83 18.15 14.84
CA PHE A 872 5.72 17.03 15.23
C PHE A 872 6.18 17.10 16.69
N GLY A 873 5.42 17.73 17.58
CA GLY A 873 5.79 17.85 19.00
C GLY A 873 6.89 18.87 19.30
N PRO A 874 7.37 18.99 20.53
CA PRO A 874 8.41 19.93 20.89
C PRO A 874 9.74 19.51 20.25
N SER A 875 10.20 20.26 19.25
CA SER A 875 11.50 20.06 18.62
C SER A 875 12.54 21.04 19.13
N ALA A 876 13.66 20.55 19.59
CA ALA A 876 14.85 21.34 19.85
C ALA A 876 15.93 20.94 18.85
N LYS A 877 16.32 21.86 17.95
CA LYS A 877 17.55 21.74 17.16
C LYS A 877 18.61 22.65 17.74
N THR A 878 19.79 22.08 18.00
CA THR A 878 20.92 22.90 18.39
C THR A 878 21.88 23.07 17.24
N ALA A 879 22.28 24.27 17.05
CA ALA A 879 23.19 24.78 16.12
C ALA A 879 24.43 25.34 16.81
N TRP A 880 25.34 24.62 17.39
CA TRP A 880 26.44 25.20 18.12
C TRP A 880 27.75 24.43 18.16
N GLY A 881 28.81 25.09 17.81
CA GLY A 881 30.18 24.86 18.28
C GLY A 881 30.75 23.47 18.06
N GLU A 882 31.88 23.24 18.63
CA GLU A 882 32.59 21.98 18.51
C GLU A 882 31.86 20.83 19.22
N PHE A 883 31.83 19.67 18.58
CA PHE A 883 31.18 18.45 19.00
C PHE A 883 32.23 17.48 19.56
N VAL A 884 32.09 17.02 20.77
CA VAL A 884 33.04 16.03 21.39
C VAL A 884 32.20 14.85 21.87
N LEU A 885 32.47 13.67 21.30
CA LEU A 885 31.99 12.39 21.80
C LEU A 885 32.97 11.86 22.86
N ASP A 886 32.46 11.50 24.03
CA ASP A 886 33.24 10.81 25.03
C ASP A 886 33.19 9.27 24.86
N ALA A 887 34.07 8.55 25.55
CA ALA A 887 34.16 7.08 25.48
C ALA A 887 32.89 6.35 25.98
N ASN A 888 31.87 7.05 26.49
CA ASN A 888 30.63 6.49 26.98
C ASN A 888 29.47 6.82 26.05
N GLY A 889 29.74 7.42 24.89
CA GLY A 889 28.69 7.84 23.93
C GLY A 889 27.95 9.12 24.34
N SER A 890 28.44 9.92 25.27
CA SER A 890 27.88 11.23 25.61
C SER A 890 28.47 12.29 24.71
N VAL A 891 27.57 13.15 24.18
CA VAL A 891 27.93 14.29 23.34
C VAL A 891 28.11 15.51 24.19
N THR A 892 29.19 16.22 24.01
CA THR A 892 29.42 17.55 24.59
C THR A 892 29.60 18.54 23.44
N ILE A 893 28.76 19.52 23.37
CA ILE A 893 28.89 20.64 22.42
C ILE A 893 29.22 21.89 23.23
N GLU A 894 30.36 22.53 22.91
CA GLU A 894 30.80 23.73 23.59
C GLU A 894 30.90 24.89 22.60
N LYS A 895 30.30 26.01 22.95
CA LYS A 895 30.48 27.27 22.21
C LYS A 895 30.77 28.44 23.13
N THR A 896 31.80 29.18 22.79
CA THR A 896 32.11 30.43 23.46
C THR A 896 31.84 31.62 22.53
N VAL A 897 31.01 32.54 23.00
CA VAL A 897 30.64 33.76 22.30
C VAL A 897 30.86 34.97 23.16
N ALA A 898 30.98 36.17 22.60
CA ALA A 898 31.01 37.40 23.38
C ALA A 898 29.71 37.56 24.20
N THR A 899 29.85 37.87 25.50
CA THR A 899 28.69 38.01 26.41
C THR A 899 27.66 38.99 25.86
N ALA A 900 28.13 40.13 25.28
CA ALA A 900 27.25 41.13 24.70
C ALA A 900 26.45 40.60 23.50
N ASP A 901 27.02 39.69 22.69
CA ASP A 901 26.35 39.07 21.56
C ASP A 901 25.34 38.01 22.03
N TYR A 902 25.70 37.24 23.06
CA TYR A 902 24.79 36.28 23.70
C TYR A 902 23.56 36.95 24.32
N GLU A 903 23.78 38.04 25.05
CA GLU A 903 22.70 38.80 25.70
C GLU A 903 21.78 39.52 24.68
N ALA A 904 22.31 39.86 23.52
CA ALA A 904 21.58 40.58 22.47
C ALA A 904 20.92 39.64 21.45
N ALA A 905 21.31 38.37 21.43
CA ALA A 905 20.80 37.42 20.44
C ALA A 905 19.33 37.08 20.64
N VAL A 906 18.56 37.22 19.57
CA VAL A 906 17.15 36.80 19.48
C VAL A 906 16.98 35.86 18.29
N ARG A 907 15.98 34.98 18.35
CA ARG A 907 15.63 34.08 17.28
C ARG A 907 14.12 33.98 17.11
N PRO A 908 13.63 33.80 15.90
CA PRO A 908 12.24 33.45 15.67
C PRO A 908 11.90 32.10 16.37
N ALA A 909 10.83 32.13 17.13
CA ALA A 909 10.28 30.95 17.78
C ALA A 909 8.77 31.01 17.76
N ILE A 910 8.10 29.85 17.87
CA ILE A 910 6.65 29.81 18.01
C ILE A 910 6.33 29.73 19.51
N VAL A 911 5.70 30.77 20.02
CA VAL A 911 5.24 30.85 21.41
C VAL A 911 3.71 30.89 21.40
N ASP A 912 3.08 29.95 22.05
CA ASP A 912 1.61 29.82 22.08
C ASP A 912 0.98 29.82 20.65
N GLY A 913 1.64 29.14 19.68
CA GLY A 913 1.15 29.02 18.31
C GLY A 913 1.34 30.29 17.44
N GLN A 914 2.13 31.28 17.89
CA GLN A 914 2.42 32.50 17.15
C GLN A 914 3.94 32.74 17.01
N GLU A 915 4.36 33.22 15.85
CA GLU A 915 5.75 33.63 15.65
C GLU A 915 6.11 34.83 16.57
N ALA A 916 7.19 34.67 17.32
CA ALA A 916 7.76 35.72 18.20
C ALA A 916 9.28 35.70 18.12
N GLU A 917 9.92 36.85 18.34
CA GLU A 917 11.35 36.89 18.59
C GLU A 917 11.62 36.63 20.07
N VAL A 918 12.33 35.54 20.36
CA VAL A 918 12.66 35.10 21.71
C VAL A 918 14.17 35.25 21.93
N ALA A 919 14.56 35.67 23.14
CA ALA A 919 15.96 35.73 23.48
C ALA A 919 16.62 34.34 23.46
N VAL A 920 17.79 34.24 22.85
CA VAL A 920 18.55 32.97 22.80
C VAL A 920 18.82 32.41 24.20
N SER A 921 19.03 33.27 25.17
CA SER A 921 19.21 32.90 26.58
C SER A 921 17.95 32.23 27.18
N GLU A 922 16.75 32.60 26.76
CA GLU A 922 15.50 31.96 27.21
C GLU A 922 15.31 30.62 26.53
N LEU A 923 15.62 30.51 25.25
CA LEU A 923 15.57 29.28 24.49
C LEU A 923 16.53 28.23 25.06
N ILE A 924 17.75 28.66 25.41
CA ILE A 924 18.76 27.80 26.04
C ILE A 924 18.33 27.36 27.43
N ALA A 925 17.74 28.28 28.22
CA ALA A 925 17.25 27.94 29.55
C ALA A 925 16.13 26.90 29.51
N ALA A 926 15.38 26.83 28.41
CA ALA A 926 14.33 25.84 28.20
C ALA A 926 14.88 24.40 28.01
N LEU A 927 16.16 24.23 27.65
CA LEU A 927 16.84 22.94 27.53
C LEU A 927 17.22 22.33 28.90
N GLY A 928 16.97 23.06 29.97
CA GLY A 928 17.12 22.57 31.35
C GLY A 928 18.54 22.12 31.71
N ASP A 929 18.65 20.98 32.39
CA ASP A 929 19.91 20.45 32.93
C ASP A 929 20.86 19.94 31.83
N ALA A 930 20.39 19.81 30.58
CA ALA A 930 21.21 19.42 29.44
C ALA A 930 22.20 20.52 29.02
N VAL A 931 21.98 21.77 29.45
CA VAL A 931 22.84 22.90 29.08
C VAL A 931 23.40 23.62 30.31
N THR A 932 24.70 23.89 30.28
CA THR A 932 25.38 24.72 31.26
C THR A 932 25.89 25.99 30.60
N VAL A 933 25.51 27.14 31.11
CA VAL A 933 25.97 28.45 30.65
C VAL A 933 26.89 29.04 31.72
N THR A 934 28.10 29.42 31.32
CA THR A 934 29.10 30.02 32.20
C THR A 934 29.59 31.31 31.57
N THR A 935 29.52 32.43 32.32
CA THR A 935 30.08 33.72 31.89
C THR A 935 31.32 34.03 32.66
N ASP A 936 32.39 34.31 31.94
CA ASP A 936 33.67 34.78 32.52
C ASP A 936 34.15 36.05 31.76
N GLY A 937 33.95 37.15 32.40
CA GLY A 937 34.27 38.49 31.82
C GLY A 937 33.44 38.81 30.58
N ASP A 938 34.11 39.04 29.47
CA ASP A 938 33.48 39.41 28.19
C ASP A 938 33.02 38.19 27.36
N ASN A 939 33.23 36.94 27.87
CA ASN A 939 32.90 35.70 27.17
C ASN A 939 31.83 34.90 27.91
N THR A 940 30.88 34.32 27.16
CA THR A 940 29.90 33.38 27.63
C THR A 940 30.12 32.05 26.91
N THR A 941 30.36 30.99 27.69
CA THR A 941 30.54 29.60 27.21
C THR A 941 29.27 28.81 27.52
N ILE A 942 28.76 28.15 26.52
CA ILE A 942 27.58 27.34 26.58
C ILE A 942 28.01 25.92 26.28
N VAL A 943 27.64 25.00 27.16
CA VAL A 943 28.00 23.57 27.05
C VAL A 943 26.69 22.80 27.08
N TYR A 944 26.40 22.09 26.01
CA TYR A 944 25.32 21.11 25.94
C TYR A 944 25.90 19.72 26.18
N LYS A 945 25.19 18.90 26.98
CA LYS A 945 25.52 17.50 27.19
C LYS A 945 24.31 16.64 26.94
N GLY A 946 24.40 15.75 25.97
CA GLY A 946 23.39 14.79 25.61
C GLY A 946 23.92 13.35 25.61
N ASP A 947 23.03 12.39 25.61
CA ASP A 947 23.40 10.99 25.46
C ASP A 947 23.16 10.57 24.01
N TYR A 948 24.17 9.99 23.39
CA TYR A 948 24.15 9.64 21.96
C TYR A 948 24.21 8.12 21.74
N LYS A 949 24.14 7.37 22.83
CA LYS A 949 24.39 5.93 22.83
C LYS A 949 23.38 5.16 21.98
N ASP A 950 22.18 5.70 21.83
CA ASP A 950 21.06 5.02 21.17
C ASP A 950 20.92 5.36 19.68
N ASN A 951 21.81 6.15 19.11
CA ASN A 951 21.66 6.73 17.78
C ASN A 951 22.87 6.52 16.83
N ASN A 952 23.83 5.69 17.19
CA ASN A 952 24.98 5.44 16.34
C ASN A 952 24.67 4.37 15.28
N ILE A 953 25.28 4.51 14.10
CA ILE A 953 25.25 3.48 13.07
C ILE A 953 26.64 2.85 12.91
N SER A 954 26.71 1.54 12.74
CA SER A 954 27.95 0.86 12.41
C SER A 954 28.34 1.05 10.95
N LEU A 955 29.61 0.90 10.62
CA LEU A 955 30.06 0.88 9.25
C LEU A 955 29.40 -0.28 8.47
N GLY A 956 29.25 -1.43 9.13
CA GLY A 956 28.62 -2.61 8.53
C GLY A 956 27.15 -2.38 8.16
N ASP A 957 26.36 -1.76 9.03
CA ASP A 957 24.95 -1.42 8.74
C ASP A 957 24.86 -0.44 7.58
N LEU A 958 25.67 0.61 7.58
CA LEU A 958 25.71 1.58 6.50
C LEU A 958 26.11 0.94 5.16
N GLN A 959 27.06 0.00 5.16
CA GLN A 959 27.47 -0.77 3.99
C GLN A 959 26.38 -1.74 3.53
N LYS A 960 25.69 -2.42 4.45
CA LYS A 960 24.57 -3.33 4.17
C LYS A 960 23.43 -2.59 3.46
N SER A 961 22.97 -1.47 4.03
CA SER A 961 21.91 -0.64 3.42
C SER A 961 22.34 -0.09 2.07
N THR A 962 23.55 0.45 1.96
CA THR A 962 24.12 0.90 0.69
C THR A 962 24.11 -0.21 -0.37
N ALA A 963 24.58 -1.41 0.00
CA ALA A 963 24.64 -2.56 -0.90
C ALA A 963 23.25 -3.00 -1.38
N ASN A 964 22.24 -3.00 -0.51
CA ASN A 964 20.86 -3.36 -0.89
C ASN A 964 20.27 -2.35 -1.87
N ILE A 965 20.45 -1.05 -1.65
CA ILE A 965 20.05 -0.01 -2.61
C ILE A 965 20.77 -0.23 -3.95
N LEU A 966 22.08 -0.44 -3.93
CA LEU A 966 22.86 -0.59 -5.16
C LEU A 966 22.52 -1.86 -5.96
N LYS A 967 22.08 -2.95 -5.31
CA LYS A 967 21.54 -4.13 -6.00
C LYS A 967 20.29 -3.78 -6.82
N VAL A 968 19.38 -3.01 -6.24
CA VAL A 968 18.17 -2.55 -6.93
C VAL A 968 18.52 -1.54 -8.03
N VAL A 969 19.45 -0.62 -7.78
CA VAL A 969 19.96 0.30 -8.82
C VAL A 969 20.54 -0.46 -10.00
N MET A 970 21.36 -1.50 -9.79
CA MET A 970 21.91 -2.32 -10.87
C MET A 970 20.84 -3.08 -11.66
N ALA A 971 19.74 -3.46 -11.04
CA ALA A 971 18.63 -4.12 -11.71
C ALA A 971 17.72 -3.15 -12.50
N SER A 972 17.92 -1.84 -12.33
CA SER A 972 17.01 -0.81 -12.83
C SER A 972 17.16 -0.51 -14.33
N ASN A 973 16.07 0.01 -14.92
CA ASN A 973 16.05 0.60 -16.24
C ASN A 973 17.04 1.77 -16.38
N GLN A 974 17.28 2.53 -15.30
CA GLN A 974 18.19 3.67 -15.28
C GLN A 974 19.66 3.23 -15.37
N PHE A 975 20.03 2.15 -14.69
CA PHE A 975 21.39 1.60 -14.78
C PHE A 975 21.65 1.03 -16.19
N ALA A 976 20.69 0.28 -16.72
CA ALA A 976 20.80 -0.26 -18.07
C ALA A 976 20.93 0.85 -19.13
N ALA A 977 20.25 1.98 -18.95
CA ALA A 977 20.33 3.11 -19.89
C ALA A 977 21.71 3.81 -19.94
N LEU A 978 22.60 3.56 -18.96
CA LEU A 978 23.94 4.15 -18.96
C LEU A 978 24.91 3.42 -19.89
N PHE A 979 24.59 2.20 -20.31
CA PHE A 979 25.56 1.33 -21.00
C PHE A 979 24.93 0.60 -22.19
N ASP A 980 25.65 0.53 -23.28
CA ASP A 980 25.20 -0.19 -24.47
C ASP A 980 25.24 -1.73 -24.33
N ASP A 981 25.94 -2.24 -23.33
CA ASP A 981 26.18 -3.66 -23.05
C ASP A 981 25.46 -4.18 -21.78
N VAL A 982 24.59 -3.39 -21.18
CA VAL A 982 23.75 -3.76 -20.04
C VAL A 982 22.29 -3.86 -20.50
N GLU A 983 21.67 -5.00 -20.26
CA GLU A 983 20.25 -5.21 -20.52
C GLU A 983 19.50 -5.29 -19.17
N ALA A 984 18.46 -4.47 -19.02
CA ALA A 984 17.55 -4.63 -17.91
C ALA A 984 16.79 -5.96 -18.06
N VAL A 985 16.52 -6.61 -16.93
CA VAL A 985 15.77 -7.88 -16.88
C VAL A 985 14.52 -7.72 -16.02
N SER A 986 13.54 -8.58 -16.23
CA SER A 986 12.39 -8.69 -15.31
C SER A 986 12.89 -9.13 -13.93
N TYR A 987 12.52 -8.39 -12.89
CA TYR A 987 12.99 -8.67 -11.54
C TYR A 987 12.39 -9.97 -11.00
N THR A 988 11.10 -10.20 -11.26
CA THR A 988 10.39 -11.44 -10.91
C THR A 988 10.94 -12.65 -11.69
N GLU A 989 11.12 -12.52 -13.02
CA GLU A 989 11.63 -13.63 -13.81
C GLU A 989 13.07 -14.04 -13.43
N ALA A 990 13.89 -13.08 -13.02
CA ALA A 990 15.24 -13.36 -12.51
C ALA A 990 15.26 -14.18 -11.22
N ARG A 991 14.14 -14.27 -10.52
CA ARG A 991 13.93 -14.99 -9.23
C ARG A 991 12.95 -16.14 -9.34
N ALA A 992 12.52 -16.50 -10.54
CA ALA A 992 11.46 -17.49 -10.77
C ALA A 992 11.71 -18.86 -10.13
N ASP A 993 12.97 -19.24 -9.88
CA ASP A 993 13.36 -20.48 -9.23
C ASP A 993 13.15 -20.47 -7.69
N LYS A 994 12.86 -19.31 -7.12
CA LYS A 994 12.61 -19.13 -5.69
C LYS A 994 11.14 -18.85 -5.37
N LEU A 995 10.32 -18.59 -6.40
CA LEU A 995 8.94 -18.19 -6.19
C LEU A 995 8.06 -19.36 -5.79
N GLU A 996 7.17 -19.08 -4.85
CA GLU A 996 6.14 -20.00 -4.41
C GLU A 996 4.85 -19.84 -5.22
N THR A 997 4.11 -20.93 -5.37
CA THR A 997 2.80 -20.91 -6.01
C THR A 997 1.72 -21.15 -4.97
N TYR A 998 0.87 -20.15 -4.75
CA TYR A 998 -0.24 -20.22 -3.78
C TYR A 998 -1.54 -20.70 -4.40
N LEU A 999 -1.75 -20.41 -5.67
CA LEU A 999 -2.98 -20.72 -6.38
C LEU A 999 -2.69 -21.22 -7.79
N THR A 1000 -3.36 -22.28 -8.19
CA THR A 1000 -3.37 -22.75 -9.58
C THR A 1000 -4.80 -22.91 -10.05
N ILE A 1001 -5.14 -22.32 -11.20
CA ILE A 1001 -6.46 -22.41 -11.81
C ILE A 1001 -6.30 -23.02 -13.21
N GLU A 1002 -6.90 -24.19 -13.44
CA GLU A 1002 -7.01 -24.79 -14.78
C GLU A 1002 -8.47 -24.68 -15.24
N LYS A 1003 -8.68 -24.01 -16.37
CA LYS A 1003 -10.00 -23.83 -17.02
C LYS A 1003 -10.16 -24.85 -18.15
N GLN A 1004 -11.22 -25.71 -18.10
CA GLN A 1004 -11.46 -26.79 -19.06
C GLN A 1004 -12.83 -26.68 -19.72
#